data_eb2bc380f2da04873bb575a8bf9018f8
#
_entry.id   eb2bc380f2da04873bb575a8bf9018f8
#
_cell.length_a   1.000
_cell.length_b   1.000
_cell.length_c   1.000
_cell.angle_alpha   90.00
_cell.angle_beta   90.00
_cell.angle_gamma   90.00
#
_symmetry.space_group_name_H-M   'P 1'
#
loop_
_entity.id
_entity.type
_entity.pdbx_description
1 polymer ?
#
loop_
_entity_poly.entity_id
_entity_poly.type
_entity_poly.pdbx_seq_one_letter_code
_entity_poly.pdbx_strand_id
1 'polypeptide(L)'
;MKYLIIILGIMVFCELKFDFFTKNFKKIFKLKNKDKIVVFLTLTLIILFVSSFGSYQIAKYFQFKPKFVGKPIYKNFYGPYVWFRFLFIKATSQNVTLNKIYLLNTSLLCFLSIPLFLYMIKKSEEGNLDTHGTARWATIAEWEEAGLMSPPGQYTDGVILGRTKRSLFGLLKPRYIIETLKTHIALIAPSRAGKGAGVIITTLLNWLGSVFVLDMKGENYQITAGYRKKVLGQKVLKFKPYGLEGSVSYNPLAEVRIGTPYEVKDAKIIADILTDPGEGKKRDHWDTSASAVFEGLILHVLYVGKKEGRLGTFADMVAFLTSTKKPLEENILDLMTYKHLSDDECAIWDSIYDKSQLDGINRGTNPVVARMAAALLNKDERERASVISTVMAKLSLFSDPIIQKNTSRADFRIKDLMDYETPVSFYVVVEAEQMDTLAPLLRILITQMIGILAPEMDFSSDAPVHLHKLLLLMDEFPAFGTIPIFETALAYLAGYNIKALIIAQALNQIKKRYGERNSVFDNCATTVFYSPTPLDTETPKQISEMLGDKTIKVKNKSYKAFQIGSVNISESNQARRLLTPEEVRNKVAGKWNIISVTGLYPMIGIKLEYYKEKYFKSKTNKVYGIPETDYIYPHNDEREIPIDNVNEKLIEEEELMEKLNQKFLDEIDDENIDLDIKDEEYNFEEEELSEDEKKGLLFTLEEENEEGIVDPEEGF
;
A
#
# COMPACT_ATOMS: atom_id res chain seq x y z
N MET A 1 34.99 -1.42 57.57
CA MET A 1 34.25 -0.34 58.22
C MET A 1 34.68 1.05 57.76
N LYS A 2 35.99 1.44 57.87
CA LYS A 2 36.45 2.81 57.50
C LYS A 2 36.06 3.23 56.07
N TYR A 3 36.20 2.36 55.05
CA TYR A 3 35.86 2.69 53.64
C TYR A 3 34.33 2.74 53.40
N LEU A 4 33.54 1.94 54.10
CA LEU A 4 32.09 2.02 54.04
C LEU A 4 31.59 3.32 54.64
N ILE A 5 32.24 3.79 55.72
CA ILE A 5 31.98 5.08 56.38
C ILE A 5 32.35 6.22 55.44
N ILE A 6 33.47 6.12 54.69
CA ILE A 6 33.89 7.11 53.72
C ILE A 6 32.90 7.14 52.53
N ILE A 7 32.49 6.00 51.99
CA ILE A 7 31.49 5.93 50.90
C ILE A 7 30.13 6.46 51.36
N LEU A 8 29.67 6.05 52.54
CA LEU A 8 28.46 6.60 53.17
C LEU A 8 28.61 8.11 53.45
N GLY A 9 29.78 8.56 53.93
CA GLY A 9 30.08 9.97 54.13
C GLY A 9 30.02 10.80 52.83
N ILE A 10 30.58 10.27 51.73
CA ILE A 10 30.48 10.89 50.43
C ILE A 10 29.03 10.90 49.92
N MET A 11 28.26 9.82 50.08
CA MET A 11 26.85 9.77 49.70
C MET A 11 26.03 10.77 50.53
N VAL A 12 26.23 10.85 51.84
CA VAL A 12 25.57 11.84 52.73
C VAL A 12 25.97 13.27 52.40
N PHE A 13 27.23 13.51 52.09
CA PHE A 13 27.69 14.83 51.63
C PHE A 13 27.10 15.26 50.30
N CYS A 14 27.02 14.34 49.31
CA CYS A 14 26.36 14.60 48.04
C CYS A 14 24.85 14.85 48.23
N GLU A 15 24.19 14.13 49.12
CA GLU A 15 22.77 14.34 49.41
C GLU A 15 22.51 15.66 50.15
N LEU A 16 23.30 15.96 51.23
CA LEU A 16 23.15 17.18 51.99
C LEU A 16 23.48 18.47 51.23
N LYS A 17 24.41 18.38 50.26
CA LYS A 17 24.85 19.59 49.54
C LYS A 17 24.17 19.76 48.18
N PHE A 18 23.70 18.70 47.55
CA PHE A 18 23.18 18.70 46.17
C PHE A 18 21.82 18.04 45.99
N ASP A 19 21.19 17.49 47.03
CA ASP A 19 19.96 16.66 46.92
C ASP A 19 20.03 15.65 45.78
N PHE A 20 21.26 15.16 45.50
CA PHE A 20 21.56 14.45 44.26
C PHE A 20 20.86 13.09 44.19
N PHE A 21 20.96 12.31 45.26
CA PHE A 21 20.39 10.96 45.28
C PHE A 21 18.86 10.98 45.36
N THR A 22 18.29 11.81 46.24
CA THR A 22 16.84 11.91 46.42
C THR A 22 16.17 12.42 45.16
N LYS A 23 16.74 13.45 44.50
CA LYS A 23 16.22 14.05 43.29
C LYS A 23 16.29 13.08 42.11
N ASN A 24 17.38 12.35 41.95
CA ASN A 24 17.57 11.38 40.88
C ASN A 24 16.81 10.09 41.16
N PHE A 25 16.68 9.64 42.41
CA PHE A 25 15.89 8.45 42.77
C PHE A 25 14.40 8.66 42.43
N LYS A 26 13.82 9.84 42.70
CA LYS A 26 12.47 10.19 42.28
C LYS A 26 12.29 10.17 40.76
N LYS A 27 13.32 10.56 40.02
CA LYS A 27 13.30 10.50 38.54
C LYS A 27 13.27 9.05 38.01
N ILE A 28 14.00 8.13 38.66
CA ILE A 28 14.04 6.69 38.27
C ILE A 28 12.66 6.03 38.36
N PHE A 29 11.84 6.42 39.33
CA PHE A 29 10.46 5.92 39.43
C PHE A 29 9.55 6.33 38.27
N LYS A 30 9.92 7.34 37.51
CA LYS A 30 9.18 7.80 36.30
C LYS A 30 9.51 7.03 35.03
N LEU A 31 10.47 6.10 35.07
CA LEU A 31 10.79 5.24 33.89
C LEU A 31 9.61 4.37 33.48
N LYS A 32 9.50 4.12 32.18
CA LYS A 32 8.52 3.17 31.63
C LYS A 32 8.79 1.76 32.18
N ASN A 33 7.75 0.95 32.35
CA ASN A 33 7.88 -0.40 32.94
C ASN A 33 8.87 -1.30 32.20
N LYS A 34 8.95 -1.20 30.87
CA LYS A 34 9.94 -1.94 30.05
C LYS A 34 11.38 -1.62 30.45
N ASP A 35 11.68 -0.34 30.64
CA ASP A 35 13.04 0.11 31.02
C ASP A 35 13.39 -0.32 32.45
N LYS A 36 12.41 -0.30 33.36
CA LYS A 36 12.58 -0.82 34.73
C LYS A 36 12.94 -2.31 34.70
N ILE A 37 12.26 -3.11 33.86
CA ILE A 37 12.54 -4.55 33.74
C ILE A 37 13.95 -4.79 33.19
N VAL A 38 14.34 -4.08 32.13
CA VAL A 38 15.69 -4.19 31.53
C VAL A 38 16.77 -3.82 32.56
N VAL A 39 16.59 -2.74 33.29
CA VAL A 39 17.51 -2.29 34.34
C VAL A 39 17.60 -3.34 35.45
N PHE A 40 16.45 -3.86 35.92
CA PHE A 40 16.41 -4.89 36.95
C PHE A 40 17.14 -6.17 36.53
N LEU A 41 16.88 -6.66 35.30
CA LEU A 41 17.55 -7.82 34.75
C LEU A 41 19.07 -7.62 34.63
N THR A 42 19.49 -6.45 34.12
CA THR A 42 20.91 -6.13 33.95
C THR A 42 21.61 -6.03 35.31
N LEU A 43 20.99 -5.36 36.29
CA LEU A 43 21.54 -5.26 37.64
C LEU A 43 21.64 -6.64 38.29
N THR A 44 20.62 -7.50 38.13
CA THR A 44 20.63 -8.88 38.62
C THR A 44 21.79 -9.70 38.02
N LEU A 45 21.99 -9.56 36.68
CA LEU A 45 23.13 -10.24 36.02
C LEU A 45 24.49 -9.73 36.53
N ILE A 46 24.64 -8.44 36.75
CA ILE A 46 25.87 -7.84 37.32
C ILE A 46 26.12 -8.42 38.73
N ILE A 47 25.09 -8.45 39.58
CA ILE A 47 25.19 -8.99 40.94
C ILE A 47 25.57 -10.47 40.91
N LEU A 48 24.92 -11.27 40.07
CA LEU A 48 25.23 -12.71 39.90
C LEU A 48 26.66 -12.92 39.40
N PHE A 49 27.10 -12.16 38.44
CA PHE A 49 28.47 -12.24 37.92
C PHE A 49 29.53 -11.89 38.97
N VAL A 50 29.40 -10.73 39.62
CA VAL A 50 30.35 -10.25 40.62
C VAL A 50 30.37 -11.18 41.84
N SER A 51 29.22 -11.62 42.31
CA SER A 51 29.13 -12.53 43.45
C SER A 51 29.67 -13.97 43.15
N SER A 52 29.48 -14.44 41.92
CA SER A 52 30.09 -15.73 41.48
C SER A 52 31.61 -15.58 41.33
N PHE A 53 32.10 -14.46 40.81
CA PHE A 53 33.54 -14.17 40.74
C PHE A 53 34.15 -14.04 42.15
N GLY A 54 33.48 -13.36 43.09
CA GLY A 54 33.88 -13.29 44.49
C GLY A 54 33.88 -14.66 45.16
N SER A 55 32.89 -15.50 44.83
CA SER A 55 32.81 -16.90 45.35
C SER A 55 34.00 -17.72 44.86
N TYR A 56 34.41 -17.56 43.60
CA TYR A 56 35.61 -18.23 43.08
C TYR A 56 36.90 -17.77 43.81
N GLN A 57 37.05 -16.48 44.06
CA GLN A 57 38.22 -15.94 44.79
C GLN A 57 38.27 -16.44 46.22
N ILE A 58 37.12 -16.52 46.92
CA ILE A 58 37.04 -17.11 48.27
C ILE A 58 37.37 -18.59 48.21
N ALA A 59 36.83 -19.35 47.22
CA ALA A 59 37.14 -20.77 47.07
C ALA A 59 38.63 -21.01 46.80
N LYS A 60 39.27 -20.17 45.98
CA LYS A 60 40.71 -20.19 45.73
C LYS A 60 41.52 -19.92 47.00
N TYR A 61 41.09 -18.99 47.83
CA TYR A 61 41.73 -18.69 49.12
C TYR A 61 41.69 -19.91 50.06
N PHE A 62 40.58 -20.65 50.10
CA PHE A 62 40.47 -21.89 50.87
C PHE A 62 40.95 -23.16 50.11
N GLN A 63 41.74 -23.01 49.04
CA GLN A 63 42.26 -24.08 48.20
C GLN A 63 41.20 -25.07 47.73
N PHE A 64 40.01 -24.57 47.45
CA PHE A 64 38.84 -25.35 46.98
C PHE A 64 38.41 -26.50 47.96
N LYS A 65 38.73 -26.42 49.24
CA LYS A 65 38.37 -27.45 50.23
C LYS A 65 36.85 -27.44 50.47
N PRO A 66 36.10 -28.52 50.16
CA PRO A 66 34.64 -28.56 50.26
C PRO A 66 34.10 -28.28 51.68
N LYS A 67 34.86 -28.59 52.70
CA LYS A 67 34.52 -28.34 54.13
C LYS A 67 34.24 -26.86 54.40
N PHE A 68 34.91 -25.94 53.67
CA PHE A 68 34.79 -24.51 53.88
C PHE A 68 33.85 -23.83 52.85
N VAL A 69 33.96 -24.23 51.58
CA VAL A 69 33.26 -23.51 50.47
C VAL A 69 32.10 -24.31 49.87
N GLY A 70 31.89 -25.54 50.29
CA GLY A 70 30.84 -26.41 49.73
C GLY A 70 31.27 -27.08 48.40
N LYS A 71 30.32 -27.72 47.71
CA LYS A 71 30.56 -28.35 46.40
C LYS A 71 30.44 -27.30 45.27
N PRO A 72 31.32 -27.34 44.26
CA PRO A 72 31.18 -26.48 43.10
C PRO A 72 29.96 -26.87 42.26
N ILE A 73 29.36 -25.95 41.53
CA ILE A 73 28.29 -26.21 40.56
C ILE A 73 28.86 -26.94 39.35
N TYR A 74 30.02 -26.52 38.84
CA TYR A 74 30.72 -27.20 37.74
C TYR A 74 32.24 -26.93 37.82
N LYS A 75 33.05 -28.00 37.78
CA LYS A 75 34.52 -27.92 37.96
C LYS A 75 34.87 -27.02 39.17
N ASN A 76 35.52 -25.88 38.94
CA ASN A 76 35.91 -24.91 39.97
C ASN A 76 34.96 -23.71 40.02
N PHE A 77 33.77 -23.83 39.39
CA PHE A 77 32.76 -22.75 39.37
C PHE A 77 31.84 -22.89 40.57
N TYR A 78 31.79 -21.82 41.38
CA TYR A 78 30.94 -21.69 42.56
C TYR A 78 29.86 -20.65 42.32
N GLY A 79 28.63 -20.98 42.71
CA GLY A 79 27.53 -20.00 42.62
C GLY A 79 27.67 -18.84 43.60
N PRO A 80 26.83 -17.80 43.46
CA PRO A 80 26.90 -16.59 44.27
C PRO A 80 26.73 -16.86 45.79
N TYR A 81 26.17 -18.03 46.16
CA TYR A 81 25.89 -18.37 47.55
C TYR A 81 27.14 -18.40 48.45
N VAL A 82 28.32 -18.75 47.94
CA VAL A 82 29.56 -18.75 48.71
C VAL A 82 29.93 -17.35 49.13
N TRP A 83 29.85 -16.40 48.18
CA TRP A 83 30.14 -14.99 48.46
C TRP A 83 29.19 -14.41 49.49
N PHE A 84 27.86 -14.65 49.35
CA PHE A 84 26.86 -14.19 50.32
C PHE A 84 27.05 -14.82 51.70
N ARG A 85 27.33 -16.14 51.78
CA ARG A 85 27.58 -16.83 53.03
C ARG A 85 28.76 -16.21 53.82
N PHE A 86 29.86 -15.95 53.10
CA PHE A 86 31.04 -15.35 53.75
C PHE A 86 30.86 -13.83 54.03
N LEU A 87 29.92 -13.13 53.37
CA LEU A 87 29.59 -11.77 53.66
C LEU A 87 29.13 -11.60 55.13
N PHE A 88 28.30 -12.51 55.60
CA PHE A 88 27.81 -12.48 56.98
C PHE A 88 28.91 -12.92 58.01
N ILE A 89 29.75 -13.88 57.66
CA ILE A 89 30.83 -14.33 58.50
C ILE A 89 31.96 -13.27 58.61
N LYS A 90 32.14 -12.46 57.57
CA LYS A 90 33.13 -11.40 57.54
C LYS A 90 32.92 -10.34 58.63
N ALA A 91 31.70 -10.06 58.98
CA ALA A 91 31.40 -9.07 60.02
C ALA A 91 32.10 -9.39 61.36
N THR A 92 32.51 -10.63 61.55
CA THR A 92 33.19 -11.14 62.73
C THR A 92 34.64 -11.52 62.49
N SER A 93 35.18 -11.47 61.26
CA SER A 93 36.50 -11.94 60.86
C SER A 93 37.53 -10.81 60.78
N GLN A 94 38.67 -10.93 61.45
CA GLN A 94 39.82 -10.02 61.32
C GLN A 94 40.78 -10.37 60.19
N ASN A 95 40.35 -11.27 59.23
CA ASN A 95 41.23 -11.74 58.17
C ASN A 95 41.42 -10.71 57.07
N VAL A 96 42.65 -10.18 56.97
CA VAL A 96 43.04 -9.11 56.01
C VAL A 96 42.83 -9.51 54.58
N THR A 97 43.08 -10.77 54.18
CA THR A 97 42.97 -11.27 52.80
C THR A 97 41.51 -11.38 52.35
N LEU A 98 40.64 -11.92 53.18
CA LEU A 98 39.20 -11.94 52.90
C LEU A 98 38.60 -10.54 52.80
N ASN A 99 39.08 -9.61 53.65
CA ASN A 99 38.67 -8.19 53.56
C ASN A 99 39.08 -7.56 52.23
N LYS A 100 40.26 -7.87 51.70
CA LYS A 100 40.70 -7.36 50.36
C LYS A 100 39.83 -7.92 49.26
N ILE A 101 39.49 -9.24 49.29
CA ILE A 101 38.58 -9.85 48.27
C ILE A 101 37.23 -9.16 48.31
N TYR A 102 36.63 -8.90 49.45
CA TYR A 102 35.35 -8.19 49.55
C TYR A 102 35.43 -6.75 49.06
N LEU A 103 36.50 -6.03 49.43
CA LEU A 103 36.70 -4.68 48.95
C LEU A 103 36.77 -4.61 47.44
N LEU A 104 37.58 -5.51 46.81
CA LEU A 104 37.73 -5.58 45.37
C LEU A 104 36.40 -5.88 44.68
N ASN A 105 35.67 -6.90 45.15
CA ASN A 105 34.39 -7.26 44.50
C ASN A 105 33.29 -6.18 44.72
N THR A 106 33.26 -5.53 45.89
CA THR A 106 32.32 -4.43 46.14
C THR A 106 32.64 -3.21 45.24
N SER A 107 33.95 -2.90 45.10
CA SER A 107 34.38 -1.84 44.17
C SER A 107 34.03 -2.15 42.74
N LEU A 108 34.20 -3.44 42.29
CA LEU A 108 33.83 -3.88 40.96
C LEU A 108 32.31 -3.78 40.75
N LEU A 109 31.48 -4.15 41.72
CA LEU A 109 30.04 -4.05 41.69
C LEU A 109 29.61 -2.57 41.53
N CYS A 110 30.18 -1.66 42.34
CA CYS A 110 29.92 -0.23 42.22
C CYS A 110 30.31 0.29 40.84
N PHE A 111 31.52 -0.07 40.35
CA PHE A 111 32.02 0.38 39.05
C PHE A 111 31.10 -0.06 37.90
N LEU A 112 30.69 -1.34 37.89
CA LEU A 112 29.81 -1.85 36.83
C LEU A 112 28.37 -1.33 36.91
N SER A 113 27.92 -0.86 38.08
CA SER A 113 26.56 -0.28 38.27
C SER A 113 26.50 1.20 37.90
N ILE A 114 27.62 1.93 37.90
CA ILE A 114 27.66 3.37 37.57
C ILE A 114 27.09 3.65 36.15
N PRO A 115 27.55 3.01 35.08
CA PRO A 115 27.00 3.24 33.73
C PRO A 115 25.50 3.03 33.64
N LEU A 116 25.00 1.99 34.32
CA LEU A 116 23.58 1.66 34.37
C LEU A 116 22.79 2.76 35.08
N PHE A 117 23.32 3.30 36.17
CA PHE A 117 22.71 4.41 36.93
C PHE A 117 22.70 5.69 36.10
N LEU A 118 23.81 6.01 35.44
CA LEU A 118 23.90 7.17 34.53
C LEU A 118 22.91 7.04 33.35
N TYR A 119 22.81 5.85 32.77
CA TYR A 119 21.81 5.55 31.74
C TYR A 119 20.38 5.79 32.25
N MET A 120 20.06 5.37 33.47
CA MET A 120 18.73 5.58 34.04
C MET A 120 18.44 7.07 34.24
N ILE A 121 19.41 7.84 34.71
CA ILE A 121 19.26 9.30 34.86
C ILE A 121 19.00 9.95 33.52
N LYS A 122 19.87 9.66 32.51
CA LYS A 122 19.73 10.23 31.19
C LYS A 122 18.34 9.91 30.60
N LYS A 123 17.89 8.67 30.72
CA LYS A 123 16.60 8.24 30.16
C LYS A 123 15.39 8.77 30.91
N SER A 124 15.52 9.04 32.22
CA SER A 124 14.45 9.67 33.01
C SER A 124 14.31 11.17 32.73
N GLU A 125 15.34 11.81 32.19
CA GLU A 125 15.35 13.20 31.75
C GLU A 125 14.70 13.42 30.39
N GLU A 126 14.56 12.36 29.60
CA GLU A 126 13.72 12.31 28.39
C GLU A 126 12.23 12.35 28.81
N GLY A 127 11.79 13.44 29.47
CA GLY A 127 10.38 13.70 29.72
C GLY A 127 9.62 13.79 28.38
N ASN A 128 8.30 13.61 28.39
CA ASN A 128 7.48 13.80 27.20
C ASN A 128 7.73 15.20 26.63
N LEU A 129 8.49 15.25 25.54
CA LEU A 129 8.75 16.45 24.77
C LEU A 129 7.59 16.60 23.78
N ASP A 130 6.50 17.23 24.23
CA ASP A 130 5.25 17.39 23.48
C ASP A 130 4.82 18.84 23.29
N THR A 131 5.60 19.79 23.82
CA THR A 131 5.27 21.25 23.86
C THR A 131 5.04 21.84 22.47
N HIS A 132 5.76 21.38 21.44
CA HIS A 132 5.70 21.88 20.07
C HIS A 132 5.29 20.82 19.04
N GLY A 133 5.04 19.58 19.47
CA GLY A 133 4.59 18.48 18.62
C GLY A 133 5.04 17.13 19.15
N THR A 134 4.23 16.11 18.81
CA THR A 134 4.38 14.72 19.26
C THR A 134 4.78 13.77 18.13
N ALA A 135 5.12 14.29 16.94
CA ALA A 135 5.47 13.49 15.80
C ALA A 135 6.64 12.55 16.09
N ARG A 136 6.47 11.28 15.77
CA ARG A 136 7.47 10.24 15.94
C ARG A 136 7.24 9.10 14.95
N TRP A 137 8.22 8.24 14.81
CA TRP A 137 8.04 7.00 14.08
C TRP A 137 7.26 5.98 14.91
N ALA A 138 6.41 5.22 14.25
CA ALA A 138 5.71 4.10 14.86
C ALA A 138 6.68 3.01 15.32
N THR A 139 6.32 2.32 16.37
CA THR A 139 6.99 1.08 16.78
C THR A 139 6.39 -0.11 16.03
N ILE A 140 7.17 -1.18 15.87
CA ILE A 140 6.69 -2.44 15.26
C ILE A 140 5.45 -2.96 16.00
N ALA A 141 5.42 -2.85 17.34
CA ALA A 141 4.31 -3.33 18.15
C ALA A 141 2.98 -2.60 17.87
N GLU A 142 3.03 -1.29 17.62
CA GLU A 142 1.83 -0.50 17.28
C GLU A 142 1.24 -0.94 15.92
N TRP A 143 2.09 -1.22 14.96
CA TRP A 143 1.67 -1.70 13.64
C TRP A 143 1.25 -3.17 13.64
N GLU A 144 1.82 -3.98 14.54
CA GLU A 144 1.37 -5.36 14.78
C GLU A 144 -0.02 -5.40 15.42
N GLU A 145 -0.27 -4.54 16.41
CA GLU A 145 -1.58 -4.40 17.05
C GLU A 145 -2.66 -3.92 16.06
N ALA A 146 -2.27 -3.10 15.10
CA ALA A 146 -3.15 -2.66 14.01
C ALA A 146 -3.34 -3.70 12.88
N GLY A 147 -2.73 -4.89 12.97
CA GLY A 147 -2.83 -5.94 11.95
C GLY A 147 -2.04 -5.67 10.66
N LEU A 148 -1.12 -4.70 10.66
CA LEU A 148 -0.35 -4.28 9.49
C LEU A 148 1.04 -4.93 9.40
N MET A 149 1.32 -5.91 10.26
CA MET A 149 2.58 -6.64 10.29
C MET A 149 2.35 -8.14 10.19
N SER A 150 3.01 -8.77 9.24
CA SER A 150 3.02 -10.23 9.19
C SER A 150 3.78 -10.85 10.38
N PRO A 151 3.48 -12.09 10.74
CA PRO A 151 4.38 -12.88 11.59
C PRO A 151 5.80 -12.94 10.99
N PRO A 152 6.86 -13.10 11.81
CA PRO A 152 8.23 -13.12 11.31
C PRO A 152 8.48 -14.19 10.24
N GLY A 153 8.82 -13.77 9.02
CA GLY A 153 9.12 -14.65 7.90
C GLY A 153 7.90 -15.32 7.24
N GLN A 154 6.67 -14.87 7.57
CA GLN A 154 5.44 -15.32 6.94
C GLN A 154 4.80 -14.19 6.13
N TYR A 155 3.90 -14.55 5.22
CA TYR A 155 3.09 -13.63 4.43
C TYR A 155 1.62 -13.89 4.73
N THR A 156 0.87 -12.81 4.92
CA THR A 156 -0.59 -12.85 5.05
C THR A 156 -1.21 -12.22 3.82
N ASP A 157 -2.45 -12.57 3.48
CA ASP A 157 -3.16 -11.94 2.38
C ASP A 157 -3.30 -10.43 2.59
N GLY A 158 -3.08 -9.67 1.53
CA GLY A 158 -3.12 -8.20 1.57
C GLY A 158 -2.13 -7.55 0.60
N VAL A 159 -2.10 -6.22 0.62
CA VAL A 159 -1.19 -5.43 -0.22
C VAL A 159 0.15 -5.27 0.48
N ILE A 160 1.21 -5.73 -0.16
CA ILE A 160 2.56 -5.67 0.42
C ILE A 160 3.17 -4.30 0.19
N LEU A 161 3.47 -3.59 1.27
CA LEU A 161 4.02 -2.23 1.23
C LEU A 161 5.53 -2.17 1.45
N GLY A 162 6.11 -3.19 2.05
CA GLY A 162 7.53 -3.23 2.36
C GLY A 162 7.86 -4.23 3.46
N ARG A 163 9.05 -4.11 4.05
CA ARG A 163 9.47 -4.93 5.19
C ARG A 163 10.23 -4.13 6.23
N THR A 164 10.36 -4.68 7.43
CA THR A 164 11.22 -4.13 8.48
C THR A 164 12.69 -4.44 8.20
N LYS A 165 13.59 -3.72 8.87
CA LYS A 165 15.01 -4.04 8.88
C LYS A 165 15.23 -5.39 9.58
N ARG A 166 16.14 -6.22 9.07
CA ARG A 166 16.61 -7.43 9.80
C ARG A 166 17.16 -6.98 11.14
N SER A 167 16.69 -7.57 12.23
CA SER A 167 17.13 -7.20 13.57
C SER A 167 18.35 -8.00 14.00
N LEU A 168 19.18 -7.37 14.84
CA LEU A 168 20.28 -7.93 15.62
C LEU A 168 21.10 -9.02 14.90
N PHE A 169 22.12 -8.61 14.16
CA PHE A 169 23.07 -9.55 13.51
C PHE A 169 22.45 -10.57 12.55
N GLY A 170 21.26 -10.27 11.96
CA GLY A 170 20.60 -11.17 11.02
C GLY A 170 19.85 -12.36 11.64
N LEU A 171 19.84 -12.50 12.97
CA LEU A 171 19.23 -13.62 13.68
C LEU A 171 17.69 -13.62 13.65
N LEU A 172 17.05 -12.45 13.50
CA LEU A 172 15.60 -12.36 13.41
C LEU A 172 15.18 -12.16 11.96
N LYS A 173 14.27 -13.00 11.47
CA LYS A 173 13.66 -12.84 10.15
C LYS A 173 12.96 -11.48 10.06
N PRO A 174 12.99 -10.79 8.89
CA PRO A 174 12.26 -9.55 8.71
C PRO A 174 10.75 -9.81 8.79
N ARG A 175 9.99 -8.79 9.19
CA ARG A 175 8.53 -8.81 9.14
C ARG A 175 8.08 -7.98 7.94
N TYR A 176 7.07 -8.45 7.24
CA TYR A 176 6.52 -7.74 6.09
C TYR A 176 5.45 -6.77 6.57
N ILE A 177 5.42 -5.60 5.94
CA ILE A 177 4.40 -4.59 6.14
C ILE A 177 3.33 -4.86 5.11
N ILE A 178 2.18 -5.34 5.57
CA ILE A 178 1.08 -5.80 4.72
C ILE A 178 -0.17 -5.03 5.13
N GLU A 179 -0.78 -4.36 4.17
CA GLU A 179 -2.01 -3.64 4.40
C GLU A 179 -3.20 -4.57 4.16
N THR A 180 -3.91 -4.90 5.25
CA THR A 180 -5.05 -5.80 5.30
C THR A 180 -6.37 -5.09 5.54
N LEU A 181 -6.34 -3.76 5.81
CA LEU A 181 -7.53 -2.97 6.13
C LEU A 181 -8.47 -2.87 4.92
N LYS A 182 -9.76 -2.69 5.17
CA LYS A 182 -10.76 -2.42 4.12
C LYS A 182 -10.71 -0.94 3.72
N THR A 183 -9.57 -0.47 3.19
CA THR A 183 -9.34 0.93 2.82
C THR A 183 -8.51 1.01 1.54
N HIS A 184 -8.50 2.17 0.90
CA HIS A 184 -7.73 2.41 -0.32
C HIS A 184 -6.30 2.83 -0.01
N ILE A 185 -5.41 2.60 -0.96
CA ILE A 185 -3.97 2.84 -0.85
C ILE A 185 -3.52 3.77 -1.97
N ALA A 186 -2.80 4.81 -1.62
CA ALA A 186 -2.07 5.66 -2.56
C ALA A 186 -0.57 5.34 -2.52
N LEU A 187 0.04 5.08 -3.67
CA LEU A 187 1.49 4.91 -3.82
C LEU A 187 2.05 6.01 -4.70
N ILE A 188 2.86 6.88 -4.13
CA ILE A 188 3.56 7.94 -4.85
C ILE A 188 5.00 7.49 -5.09
N ALA A 189 5.29 7.13 -6.33
CA ALA A 189 6.56 6.53 -6.69
C ALA A 189 7.00 6.94 -8.11
N PRO A 190 8.07 7.72 -8.24
CA PRO A 190 8.62 8.10 -9.55
C PRO A 190 8.97 6.89 -10.42
N SER A 191 9.16 7.15 -11.71
CA SER A 191 9.66 6.13 -12.64
C SER A 191 10.99 5.57 -12.15
N ARG A 192 11.17 4.24 -12.28
CA ARG A 192 12.38 3.50 -11.85
C ARG A 192 12.64 3.51 -10.33
N ALA A 193 11.71 3.98 -9.50
CA ALA A 193 11.84 3.93 -8.04
C ALA A 193 11.60 2.53 -7.43
N GLY A 194 11.30 1.52 -8.27
CA GLY A 194 11.09 0.14 -7.83
C GLY A 194 9.63 -0.20 -7.44
N LYS A 195 8.64 0.63 -7.82
CA LYS A 195 7.21 0.39 -7.52
C LYS A 195 6.73 -0.97 -8.02
N GLY A 196 7.03 -1.32 -9.28
CA GLY A 196 6.65 -2.60 -9.89
C GLY A 196 7.22 -3.79 -9.13
N ALA A 197 8.54 -3.77 -8.89
CA ALA A 197 9.22 -4.87 -8.22
C ALA A 197 8.89 -4.98 -6.72
N GLY A 198 8.57 -3.85 -6.07
CA GLY A 198 8.46 -3.78 -4.60
C GLY A 198 7.04 -3.87 -4.06
N VAL A 199 6.04 -3.38 -4.81
CA VAL A 199 4.63 -3.36 -4.36
C VAL A 199 3.74 -4.12 -5.33
N ILE A 200 3.80 -3.82 -6.63
CA ILE A 200 2.84 -4.36 -7.61
C ILE A 200 3.01 -5.88 -7.73
N ILE A 201 4.19 -6.36 -8.15
CA ILE A 201 4.43 -7.79 -8.40
C ILE A 201 4.34 -8.58 -7.11
N THR A 202 4.89 -8.07 -5.99
CA THR A 202 4.82 -8.75 -4.70
C THR A 202 3.37 -8.90 -4.22
N THR A 203 2.54 -7.87 -4.43
CA THR A 203 1.11 -7.94 -4.10
C THR A 203 0.38 -8.93 -5.00
N LEU A 204 0.59 -8.89 -6.32
CA LEU A 204 -0.04 -9.84 -7.26
C LEU A 204 0.33 -11.30 -7.00
N LEU A 205 1.52 -11.56 -6.46
CA LEU A 205 1.96 -12.90 -6.05
C LEU A 205 1.50 -13.30 -4.64
N ASN A 206 0.82 -12.40 -3.92
CA ASN A 206 0.39 -12.61 -2.54
C ASN A 206 -1.13 -12.47 -2.35
N TRP A 207 -1.80 -11.61 -3.12
CA TRP A 207 -3.23 -11.35 -3.02
C TRP A 207 -4.06 -12.51 -3.56
N LEU A 208 -4.95 -13.08 -2.75
CA LEU A 208 -5.75 -14.26 -3.10
C LEU A 208 -7.02 -13.92 -3.89
N GLY A 209 -7.66 -12.81 -3.58
CA GLY A 209 -8.90 -12.39 -4.22
C GLY A 209 -8.73 -12.01 -5.69
N SER A 210 -9.83 -11.57 -6.30
CA SER A 210 -9.83 -11.04 -7.66
C SER A 210 -8.99 -9.80 -7.81
N VAL A 211 -8.44 -9.58 -9.01
CA VAL A 211 -7.66 -8.39 -9.34
C VAL A 211 -8.07 -7.82 -10.69
N PHE A 212 -8.17 -6.50 -10.75
CA PHE A 212 -8.10 -5.72 -11.98
C PHE A 212 -6.74 -5.05 -12.03
N VAL A 213 -5.98 -5.31 -13.07
CA VAL A 213 -4.62 -4.80 -13.22
C VAL A 213 -4.50 -3.98 -14.49
N LEU A 214 -4.27 -2.67 -14.36
CA LEU A 214 -3.79 -1.90 -15.49
C LEU A 214 -2.31 -2.16 -15.68
N ASP A 215 -1.94 -2.77 -16.79
CA ASP A 215 -0.57 -3.20 -17.10
C ASP A 215 -0.04 -2.48 -18.33
N MET A 216 0.65 -1.34 -18.10
CA MET A 216 1.15 -0.46 -19.16
C MET A 216 2.20 -1.08 -20.09
N LYS A 217 2.71 -2.27 -19.76
CA LYS A 217 3.76 -2.94 -20.57
C LYS A 217 3.52 -4.42 -20.74
N GLY A 218 2.49 -4.98 -20.13
CA GLY A 218 2.25 -6.41 -20.06
C GLY A 218 3.24 -7.15 -19.13
N GLU A 219 4.06 -6.40 -18.37
CA GLU A 219 5.09 -6.95 -17.48
C GLU A 219 4.48 -7.67 -16.28
N ASN A 220 3.41 -7.10 -15.71
CA ASN A 220 2.70 -7.69 -14.59
C ASN A 220 2.07 -9.04 -14.97
N TYR A 221 1.40 -9.10 -16.14
CA TYR A 221 0.88 -10.33 -16.70
C TYR A 221 1.98 -11.37 -16.93
N GLN A 222 3.08 -10.94 -17.57
CA GLN A 222 4.20 -11.85 -17.89
C GLN A 222 4.85 -12.45 -16.66
N ILE A 223 4.82 -11.78 -15.50
CA ILE A 223 5.50 -12.24 -14.28
C ILE A 223 4.55 -13.04 -13.38
N THR A 224 3.28 -12.68 -13.29
CA THR A 224 2.40 -13.14 -12.20
C THR A 224 1.26 -14.06 -12.65
N ALA A 225 0.83 -14.00 -13.91
CA ALA A 225 -0.35 -14.70 -14.40
C ALA A 225 -0.26 -16.23 -14.26
N GLY A 226 0.92 -16.82 -14.48
CA GLY A 226 1.10 -18.27 -14.39
C GLY A 226 0.91 -18.82 -12.98
N TYR A 227 1.41 -18.13 -11.98
CA TYR A 227 1.20 -18.48 -10.58
C TYR A 227 -0.29 -18.35 -10.21
N ARG A 228 -0.93 -17.24 -10.57
CA ARG A 228 -2.34 -17.00 -10.27
C ARG A 228 -3.25 -18.05 -10.91
N LYS A 229 -2.94 -18.49 -12.14
CA LYS A 229 -3.69 -19.54 -12.82
C LYS A 229 -3.42 -20.93 -12.24
N LYS A 230 -2.15 -21.33 -12.15
CA LYS A 230 -1.77 -22.73 -11.86
C LYS A 230 -1.79 -23.06 -10.37
N VAL A 231 -1.49 -22.11 -9.49
CA VAL A 231 -1.39 -22.34 -8.04
C VAL A 231 -2.62 -21.82 -7.32
N LEU A 232 -3.05 -20.58 -7.61
CA LEU A 232 -4.24 -20.01 -6.98
C LEU A 232 -5.56 -20.48 -7.61
N GLY A 233 -5.51 -21.22 -8.74
CA GLY A 233 -6.69 -21.74 -9.42
C GLY A 233 -7.60 -20.68 -10.05
N GLN A 234 -7.10 -19.46 -10.22
CA GLN A 234 -7.90 -18.33 -10.69
C GLN A 234 -8.12 -18.34 -12.19
N LYS A 235 -9.22 -17.76 -12.64
CA LYS A 235 -9.42 -17.42 -14.06
C LYS A 235 -8.55 -16.24 -14.43
N VAL A 236 -7.73 -16.38 -15.46
CA VAL A 236 -6.80 -15.33 -15.89
C VAL A 236 -7.23 -14.77 -17.24
N LEU A 237 -7.80 -13.57 -17.22
CA LEU A 237 -8.25 -12.84 -18.40
C LEU A 237 -7.21 -11.79 -18.78
N LYS A 238 -6.83 -11.75 -20.04
CA LYS A 238 -5.97 -10.72 -20.62
C LYS A 238 -6.72 -9.96 -21.70
N PHE A 239 -7.02 -8.70 -21.47
CA PHE A 239 -7.57 -7.79 -22.45
C PHE A 239 -6.48 -6.89 -23.00
N LYS A 240 -6.13 -7.07 -24.26
CA LYS A 240 -5.21 -6.22 -25.02
C LYS A 240 -5.98 -5.66 -26.21
N PRO A 241 -6.53 -4.42 -26.14
CA PRO A 241 -7.40 -3.87 -27.19
C PRO A 241 -6.79 -3.93 -28.59
N TYR A 242 -5.51 -3.65 -28.75
CA TYR A 242 -4.75 -3.80 -29.99
C TYR A 242 -4.05 -5.17 -30.15
N GLY A 243 -4.50 -6.19 -29.43
CA GLY A 243 -3.95 -7.54 -29.52
C GLY A 243 -4.53 -8.29 -30.70
N LEU A 244 -3.67 -8.81 -31.59
CA LEU A 244 -4.11 -9.65 -32.71
C LEU A 244 -4.58 -11.03 -32.23
N GLU A 245 -3.91 -11.57 -31.21
CA GLU A 245 -4.18 -12.88 -30.63
C GLU A 245 -4.00 -12.87 -29.10
N GLY A 246 -4.57 -13.87 -28.44
CA GLY A 246 -4.42 -14.08 -27.00
C GLY A 246 -4.98 -12.93 -26.14
N SER A 247 -6.08 -12.32 -26.59
CA SER A 247 -6.86 -11.32 -25.88
C SER A 247 -8.29 -11.80 -25.73
N VAL A 248 -8.91 -11.56 -24.57
CA VAL A 248 -10.37 -11.64 -24.44
C VAL A 248 -10.99 -10.45 -25.17
N SER A 249 -12.23 -10.60 -25.61
CA SER A 249 -13.05 -9.52 -26.15
C SER A 249 -13.91 -8.91 -25.03
N TYR A 250 -13.97 -7.59 -25.01
CA TYR A 250 -14.83 -6.81 -24.12
C TYR A 250 -15.70 -5.88 -24.94
N ASN A 251 -16.99 -6.19 -25.02
CA ASN A 251 -17.98 -5.33 -25.65
C ASN A 251 -18.71 -4.50 -24.59
N PRO A 252 -18.46 -3.19 -24.49
CA PRO A 252 -19.13 -2.34 -23.50
C PRO A 252 -20.67 -2.33 -23.64
N LEU A 253 -21.18 -2.54 -24.87
CA LEU A 253 -22.62 -2.53 -25.12
C LEU A 253 -23.32 -3.78 -24.56
N ALA A 254 -22.56 -4.87 -24.31
CA ALA A 254 -23.09 -6.07 -23.69
C ALA A 254 -23.59 -5.84 -22.24
N GLU A 255 -23.09 -4.83 -21.54
CA GLU A 255 -23.50 -4.49 -20.18
C GLU A 255 -24.75 -3.60 -20.12
N VAL A 256 -25.28 -3.16 -21.27
CA VAL A 256 -26.52 -2.38 -21.34
C VAL A 256 -27.72 -3.31 -21.18
N ARG A 257 -28.56 -3.04 -20.18
CA ARG A 257 -29.71 -3.86 -19.81
C ARG A 257 -30.94 -3.53 -20.67
N ILE A 258 -30.92 -3.87 -21.95
CA ILE A 258 -32.04 -3.64 -22.86
C ILE A 258 -33.31 -4.39 -22.41
N GLY A 259 -34.49 -3.80 -22.63
CA GLY A 259 -35.75 -4.36 -22.18
C GLY A 259 -35.99 -4.22 -20.67
N THR A 260 -35.24 -3.37 -20.00
CA THR A 260 -35.45 -3.00 -18.59
C THR A 260 -35.58 -1.49 -18.43
N PRO A 261 -36.10 -0.99 -17.30
CA PRO A 261 -36.16 0.45 -17.02
C PRO A 261 -34.79 1.15 -17.02
N TYR A 262 -33.71 0.38 -17.00
CA TYR A 262 -32.34 0.90 -16.95
C TYR A 262 -31.70 1.08 -18.33
N GLU A 263 -32.33 0.63 -19.43
CA GLU A 263 -31.70 0.64 -20.75
C GLU A 263 -31.24 2.05 -21.21
N VAL A 264 -32.07 3.06 -20.95
CA VAL A 264 -31.76 4.45 -21.31
C VAL A 264 -30.62 4.99 -20.46
N LYS A 265 -30.65 4.74 -19.14
CA LYS A 265 -29.59 5.12 -18.20
C LYS A 265 -28.25 4.52 -18.61
N ASP A 266 -28.24 3.23 -18.91
CA ASP A 266 -27.01 2.51 -19.25
C ASP A 266 -26.41 2.99 -20.59
N ALA A 267 -27.25 3.18 -21.59
CA ALA A 267 -26.84 3.75 -22.90
C ALA A 267 -26.33 5.19 -22.74
N LYS A 268 -27.02 6.01 -21.94
CA LYS A 268 -26.63 7.39 -21.65
C LYS A 268 -25.28 7.50 -20.99
N ILE A 269 -24.95 6.65 -20.03
CA ILE A 269 -23.64 6.63 -19.38
C ILE A 269 -22.51 6.44 -20.41
N ILE A 270 -22.66 5.49 -21.32
CA ILE A 270 -21.67 5.25 -22.39
C ILE A 270 -21.58 6.46 -23.32
N ALA A 271 -22.72 6.99 -23.76
CA ALA A 271 -22.80 8.16 -24.61
C ALA A 271 -22.10 9.38 -24.01
N ASP A 272 -22.30 9.58 -22.70
CA ASP A 272 -21.71 10.68 -21.96
C ASP A 272 -20.18 10.55 -21.81
N ILE A 273 -19.66 9.33 -21.66
CA ILE A 273 -18.21 9.09 -21.61
C ILE A 273 -17.56 9.31 -22.98
N LEU A 274 -18.21 8.84 -24.05
CA LEU A 274 -17.71 9.04 -25.42
C LEU A 274 -17.63 10.52 -25.81
N THR A 275 -18.58 11.33 -25.33
CA THR A 275 -18.67 12.75 -25.66
C THR A 275 -18.00 13.66 -24.63
N ASP A 276 -17.37 13.10 -23.58
CA ASP A 276 -16.64 13.88 -22.59
C ASP A 276 -15.46 14.62 -23.25
N PRO A 277 -15.40 15.97 -23.19
CA PRO A 277 -14.27 16.73 -23.74
C PRO A 277 -12.98 16.57 -22.93
N GLY A 278 -13.03 15.98 -21.72
CA GLY A 278 -11.90 15.79 -20.83
C GLY A 278 -11.35 17.08 -20.18
N GLU A 279 -10.39 16.89 -19.27
CA GLU A 279 -9.63 17.97 -18.59
C GLU A 279 -10.47 19.07 -17.92
N GLY A 280 -11.63 18.74 -17.34
CA GLY A 280 -12.49 19.70 -16.65
C GLY A 280 -13.19 20.71 -17.56
N LYS A 281 -13.14 20.51 -18.87
CA LYS A 281 -13.90 21.31 -19.84
C LYS A 281 -15.39 20.99 -19.72
N LYS A 282 -16.23 22.00 -19.82
CA LYS A 282 -17.67 21.80 -19.91
C LYS A 282 -18.02 21.31 -21.32
N ARG A 283 -18.98 20.37 -21.40
CA ARG A 283 -19.57 19.98 -22.68
C ARG A 283 -20.16 21.18 -23.38
N ASP A 284 -19.92 21.26 -24.64
CA ASP A 284 -20.53 22.24 -25.51
C ASP A 284 -21.85 21.71 -26.11
N HIS A 285 -22.45 22.52 -27.01
CA HIS A 285 -23.67 22.14 -27.72
C HIS A 285 -23.48 20.91 -28.60
N TRP A 286 -22.29 20.76 -29.21
CA TRP A 286 -21.98 19.66 -30.12
C TRP A 286 -21.79 18.35 -29.37
N ASP A 287 -21.08 18.38 -28.26
CA ASP A 287 -20.89 17.22 -27.37
C ASP A 287 -22.24 16.75 -26.81
N THR A 288 -23.11 17.70 -26.41
CA THR A 288 -24.44 17.37 -25.88
C THR A 288 -25.33 16.74 -26.95
N SER A 289 -25.34 17.31 -28.16
CA SER A 289 -26.10 16.78 -29.28
C SER A 289 -25.58 15.40 -29.72
N ALA A 290 -24.27 15.24 -29.78
CA ALA A 290 -23.64 13.97 -30.09
C ALA A 290 -23.97 12.86 -29.05
N SER A 291 -24.03 13.23 -27.75
CA SER A 291 -24.42 12.29 -26.69
C SER A 291 -25.84 11.76 -26.91
N ALA A 292 -26.79 12.62 -27.29
CA ALA A 292 -28.16 12.17 -27.61
C ALA A 292 -28.20 11.24 -28.83
N VAL A 293 -27.38 11.50 -29.85
CA VAL A 293 -27.27 10.59 -31.01
C VAL A 293 -26.67 9.25 -30.62
N PHE A 294 -25.61 9.24 -29.77
CA PHE A 294 -25.02 8.00 -29.25
C PHE A 294 -26.04 7.16 -28.48
N GLU A 295 -26.80 7.78 -27.59
CA GLU A 295 -27.83 7.09 -26.79
C GLU A 295 -28.83 6.33 -27.68
N GLY A 296 -29.36 7.00 -28.70
CA GLY A 296 -30.28 6.36 -29.66
C GLY A 296 -29.60 5.27 -30.51
N LEU A 297 -28.38 5.52 -31.04
CA LEU A 297 -27.67 4.52 -31.83
C LEU A 297 -27.26 3.29 -31.02
N ILE A 298 -26.84 3.44 -29.76
CA ILE A 298 -26.53 2.31 -28.87
C ILE A 298 -27.77 1.42 -28.74
N LEU A 299 -28.93 1.98 -28.42
CA LEU A 299 -30.17 1.21 -28.31
C LEU A 299 -30.56 0.56 -29.63
N HIS A 300 -30.43 1.28 -30.75
CA HIS A 300 -30.73 0.75 -32.08
C HIS A 300 -29.89 -0.49 -32.39
N VAL A 301 -28.55 -0.41 -32.31
CA VAL A 301 -27.69 -1.53 -32.65
C VAL A 301 -27.84 -2.73 -31.71
N LEU A 302 -28.17 -2.49 -30.44
CA LEU A 302 -28.44 -3.55 -29.48
C LEU A 302 -29.74 -4.31 -29.81
N TYR A 303 -30.82 -3.61 -30.14
CA TYR A 303 -32.08 -4.26 -30.53
C TYR A 303 -31.97 -4.94 -31.91
N VAL A 304 -31.23 -4.37 -32.86
CA VAL A 304 -30.93 -5.03 -34.13
C VAL A 304 -30.12 -6.28 -33.87
N GLY A 305 -29.08 -6.21 -33.06
CA GLY A 305 -28.26 -7.38 -32.70
C GLY A 305 -29.10 -8.46 -32.02
N LYS A 306 -29.96 -8.09 -31.03
CA LYS A 306 -30.89 -9.06 -30.39
C LYS A 306 -31.75 -9.77 -31.42
N LYS A 307 -32.33 -9.05 -32.38
CA LYS A 307 -33.15 -9.61 -33.45
C LYS A 307 -32.37 -10.55 -34.39
N GLU A 308 -31.08 -10.27 -34.59
CA GLU A 308 -30.17 -11.08 -35.40
C GLU A 308 -29.50 -12.21 -34.59
N GLY A 309 -29.80 -12.37 -33.29
CA GLY A 309 -29.19 -13.39 -32.44
C GLY A 309 -27.71 -13.15 -32.13
N ARG A 310 -27.26 -11.88 -32.14
CA ARG A 310 -25.89 -11.45 -31.83
C ARG A 310 -25.85 -10.23 -30.94
N LEU A 311 -24.71 -9.91 -30.40
CA LEU A 311 -24.51 -8.63 -29.69
C LEU A 311 -24.39 -7.48 -30.69
N GLY A 312 -25.05 -6.35 -30.40
CA GLY A 312 -24.77 -5.09 -31.06
C GLY A 312 -23.41 -4.54 -30.65
N THR A 313 -22.73 -3.85 -31.57
CA THR A 313 -21.34 -3.40 -31.40
C THR A 313 -21.16 -1.94 -31.81
N PHE A 314 -20.07 -1.32 -31.38
CA PHE A 314 -19.68 0.00 -31.92
C PHE A 314 -19.35 -0.06 -33.41
N ALA A 315 -18.87 -1.20 -33.92
CA ALA A 315 -18.67 -1.38 -35.36
C ALA A 315 -19.98 -1.28 -36.15
N ASP A 316 -21.10 -1.77 -35.58
CA ASP A 316 -22.42 -1.61 -36.20
C ASP A 316 -22.84 -0.14 -36.27
N MET A 317 -22.52 0.68 -35.25
CA MET A 317 -22.78 2.10 -35.28
C MET A 317 -21.94 2.82 -36.35
N VAL A 318 -20.65 2.44 -36.49
CA VAL A 318 -19.79 2.96 -37.58
C VAL A 318 -20.38 2.58 -38.94
N ALA A 319 -20.75 1.30 -39.12
CA ALA A 319 -21.32 0.79 -40.37
C ALA A 319 -22.65 1.49 -40.70
N PHE A 320 -23.50 1.76 -39.72
CA PHE A 320 -24.73 2.52 -39.91
C PHE A 320 -24.47 3.95 -40.42
N LEU A 321 -23.55 4.67 -39.79
CA LEU A 321 -23.24 6.07 -40.14
C LEU A 321 -22.44 6.19 -41.42
N THR A 322 -21.72 5.17 -41.87
CA THR A 322 -20.89 5.17 -43.07
C THR A 322 -21.48 4.31 -44.19
N SER A 323 -22.75 3.95 -44.06
CA SER A 323 -23.42 3.08 -45.05
C SER A 323 -23.35 3.66 -46.47
N THR A 324 -22.90 2.85 -47.42
CA THR A 324 -22.86 3.19 -48.84
C THR A 324 -24.14 2.78 -49.61
N LYS A 325 -25.08 2.08 -48.92
CA LYS A 325 -26.29 1.54 -49.52
C LYS A 325 -27.38 2.60 -49.73
N LYS A 326 -27.45 3.54 -48.81
CA LYS A 326 -28.43 4.64 -48.76
C LYS A 326 -27.76 5.92 -48.24
N PRO A 327 -28.25 7.10 -48.65
CA PRO A 327 -27.89 8.36 -48.00
C PRO A 327 -28.15 8.29 -46.49
N LEU A 328 -27.29 8.93 -45.68
CA LEU A 328 -27.40 8.87 -44.21
C LEU A 328 -28.75 9.39 -43.75
N GLU A 329 -29.29 10.43 -44.40
CA GLU A 329 -30.62 11.02 -44.08
C GLU A 329 -31.75 10.01 -44.21
N GLU A 330 -31.72 9.15 -45.26
CA GLU A 330 -32.70 8.09 -45.43
C GLU A 330 -32.53 7.01 -44.30
N ASN A 331 -31.29 6.66 -43.98
CA ASN A 331 -31.05 5.73 -42.87
C ASN A 331 -31.59 6.25 -41.54
N ILE A 332 -31.40 7.56 -41.26
CA ILE A 332 -31.94 8.22 -40.06
C ILE A 332 -33.49 8.26 -40.09
N LEU A 333 -34.08 8.52 -41.27
CA LEU A 333 -35.53 8.51 -41.43
C LEU A 333 -36.11 7.09 -41.17
N ASP A 334 -35.45 6.08 -41.64
CA ASP A 334 -35.86 4.69 -41.42
C ASP A 334 -35.92 4.35 -39.92
N LEU A 335 -35.05 4.94 -39.08
CA LEU A 335 -35.08 4.74 -37.62
C LEU A 335 -36.39 5.14 -36.96
N MET A 336 -37.09 6.10 -37.50
CA MET A 336 -38.37 6.59 -36.94
C MET A 336 -39.48 5.55 -37.01
N THR A 337 -39.34 4.59 -37.93
CA THR A 337 -40.36 3.50 -38.14
C THR A 337 -39.79 2.10 -38.02
N TYR A 338 -38.50 1.96 -37.71
CA TYR A 338 -37.85 0.66 -37.58
C TYR A 338 -38.45 -0.17 -36.45
N LYS A 339 -38.95 -1.37 -36.79
CA LYS A 339 -39.47 -2.32 -35.78
C LYS A 339 -38.32 -3.00 -35.05
N HIS A 340 -38.00 -2.57 -33.85
CA HIS A 340 -36.98 -3.15 -32.98
C HIS A 340 -37.49 -4.39 -32.24
N LEU A 341 -38.77 -4.40 -31.87
CA LEU A 341 -39.45 -5.52 -31.20
C LEU A 341 -40.62 -5.97 -32.06
N SER A 342 -40.98 -7.28 -31.95
CA SER A 342 -42.22 -7.81 -32.44
C SER A 342 -43.43 -7.25 -31.66
N ASP A 343 -44.63 -7.37 -32.22
CA ASP A 343 -45.83 -6.82 -31.56
C ASP A 343 -46.10 -7.51 -30.18
N ASP A 344 -45.71 -8.80 -30.08
CA ASP A 344 -45.84 -9.56 -28.80
C ASP A 344 -44.82 -9.12 -27.75
N GLU A 345 -43.63 -8.73 -28.16
CA GLU A 345 -42.57 -8.29 -27.22
C GLU A 345 -42.78 -6.83 -26.74
N CYS A 346 -43.65 -6.05 -27.42
CA CYS A 346 -43.86 -4.62 -27.09
C CYS A 346 -44.44 -4.38 -25.67
N ALA A 347 -45.03 -5.40 -25.04
CA ALA A 347 -45.51 -5.30 -23.65
C ALA A 347 -44.38 -4.89 -22.68
N ILE A 348 -43.12 -5.14 -23.00
CA ILE A 348 -41.97 -4.71 -22.21
C ILE A 348 -41.91 -3.18 -22.18
N TRP A 349 -42.06 -2.52 -23.32
CA TRP A 349 -42.03 -1.05 -23.36
C TRP A 349 -43.26 -0.40 -22.79
N ASP A 350 -44.44 -1.05 -22.91
CA ASP A 350 -45.67 -0.58 -22.27
C ASP A 350 -45.53 -0.53 -20.71
N SER A 351 -44.60 -1.35 -20.13
CA SER A 351 -44.29 -1.33 -18.70
C SER A 351 -43.16 -0.35 -18.33
N ILE A 352 -42.30 0.03 -19.25
CA ILE A 352 -41.13 0.89 -19.01
C ILE A 352 -41.44 2.37 -19.30
N TYR A 353 -42.19 2.63 -20.36
CA TYR A 353 -42.47 3.99 -20.86
C TYR A 353 -43.91 4.39 -20.60
N ASP A 354 -44.10 5.64 -20.18
CA ASP A 354 -45.43 6.21 -20.09
C ASP A 354 -46.10 6.34 -21.45
N LYS A 355 -47.45 6.31 -21.48
CA LYS A 355 -48.22 6.48 -22.69
C LYS A 355 -47.85 7.74 -23.49
N SER A 356 -47.56 8.85 -22.80
CA SER A 356 -47.12 10.10 -23.42
C SER A 356 -45.76 9.96 -24.11
N GLN A 357 -44.94 9.01 -23.66
CA GLN A 357 -43.63 8.73 -24.26
C GLN A 357 -43.77 7.80 -25.48
N LEU A 358 -44.84 7.08 -25.61
CA LEU A 358 -45.16 6.20 -26.76
C LEU A 358 -46.04 6.87 -27.79
N ASP A 359 -46.67 8.02 -27.45
CA ASP A 359 -47.54 8.73 -28.34
C ASP A 359 -46.85 9.22 -29.63
N GLY A 360 -47.47 8.96 -30.77
CA GLY A 360 -46.92 9.28 -32.08
C GLY A 360 -45.80 8.38 -32.56
N ILE A 361 -45.47 7.30 -31.84
CA ILE A 361 -44.41 6.33 -32.21
C ILE A 361 -45.06 5.02 -32.68
N ASN A 362 -44.56 4.46 -33.77
CA ASN A 362 -45.03 3.21 -34.30
C ASN A 362 -44.78 2.07 -33.32
N ARG A 363 -45.78 1.19 -33.13
CA ARG A 363 -45.65 0.00 -32.26
C ARG A 363 -44.47 -0.87 -32.73
N GLY A 364 -43.61 -1.23 -31.78
CA GLY A 364 -42.36 -1.98 -32.03
C GLY A 364 -41.17 -1.10 -32.33
N THR A 365 -41.30 0.21 -32.44
CA THR A 365 -40.18 1.13 -32.58
C THR A 365 -39.74 1.63 -31.19
N ASN A 366 -38.45 1.58 -30.91
CA ASN A 366 -37.93 2.11 -29.63
C ASN A 366 -38.12 3.63 -29.58
N PRO A 367 -38.79 4.16 -28.52
CA PRO A 367 -39.16 5.57 -28.45
C PRO A 367 -37.96 6.53 -28.37
N VAL A 368 -36.86 6.12 -27.75
CA VAL A 368 -35.63 6.93 -27.68
C VAL A 368 -34.98 7.04 -29.06
N VAL A 369 -34.92 5.91 -29.79
CA VAL A 369 -34.37 5.88 -31.16
C VAL A 369 -35.20 6.76 -32.10
N ALA A 370 -36.53 6.61 -32.07
CA ALA A 370 -37.42 7.38 -32.93
C ALA A 370 -37.30 8.91 -32.69
N ARG A 371 -37.26 9.31 -31.40
CA ARG A 371 -37.13 10.71 -31.01
C ARG A 371 -35.78 11.29 -31.35
N MET A 372 -34.72 10.55 -31.15
CA MET A 372 -33.37 10.92 -31.54
C MET A 372 -33.31 11.21 -33.05
N ALA A 373 -33.84 10.27 -33.87
CA ALA A 373 -33.89 10.42 -35.30
C ALA A 373 -34.70 11.66 -35.72
N ALA A 374 -35.90 11.87 -35.17
CA ALA A 374 -36.73 13.04 -35.41
C ALA A 374 -36.02 14.33 -35.00
N ALA A 375 -35.41 14.37 -33.82
CA ALA A 375 -34.66 15.52 -33.35
C ALA A 375 -33.47 15.86 -34.25
N LEU A 376 -32.79 14.85 -34.79
CA LEU A 376 -31.67 15.05 -35.70
C LEU A 376 -32.11 15.54 -37.07
N LEU A 377 -33.21 15.02 -37.61
CA LEU A 377 -33.79 15.45 -38.91
C LEU A 377 -34.35 16.87 -38.85
N ASN A 378 -34.89 17.30 -37.69
CA ASN A 378 -35.39 18.65 -37.47
C ASN A 378 -34.31 19.74 -37.38
N LYS A 379 -33.03 19.36 -37.28
CA LYS A 379 -31.91 20.30 -37.35
C LYS A 379 -31.68 20.76 -38.80
N ASP A 380 -31.19 21.97 -38.98
CA ASP A 380 -30.74 22.38 -40.30
C ASP A 380 -29.59 21.49 -40.81
N GLU A 381 -29.39 21.45 -42.13
CA GLU A 381 -28.41 20.55 -42.76
C GLU A 381 -26.99 20.75 -42.23
N ARG A 382 -26.57 21.98 -41.97
CA ARG A 382 -25.20 22.29 -41.47
C ARG A 382 -25.03 21.87 -40.03
N GLU A 383 -26.02 22.12 -39.18
CA GLU A 383 -26.01 21.70 -37.79
C GLU A 383 -26.00 20.15 -37.71
N ARG A 384 -26.88 19.49 -38.49
CA ARG A 384 -26.95 18.03 -38.55
C ARG A 384 -25.60 17.41 -38.99
N ALA A 385 -25.00 17.95 -40.06
CA ALA A 385 -23.70 17.52 -40.55
C ALA A 385 -22.60 17.69 -39.48
N SER A 386 -22.61 18.80 -38.73
CA SER A 386 -21.64 19.05 -37.67
C SER A 386 -21.81 18.09 -36.49
N VAL A 387 -23.04 17.78 -36.07
CA VAL A 387 -23.32 16.77 -35.02
C VAL A 387 -22.83 15.38 -35.46
N ILE A 388 -23.16 14.97 -36.69
CA ILE A 388 -22.70 13.66 -37.22
C ILE A 388 -21.17 13.61 -37.32
N SER A 389 -20.53 14.70 -37.78
CA SER A 389 -19.06 14.79 -37.81
C SER A 389 -18.44 14.61 -36.41
N THR A 390 -19.08 15.20 -35.37
CA THR A 390 -18.65 15.04 -33.99
C THR A 390 -18.80 13.56 -33.53
N VAL A 391 -19.94 12.93 -33.84
CA VAL A 391 -20.17 11.51 -33.51
C VAL A 391 -19.13 10.63 -34.21
N MET A 392 -18.86 10.82 -35.48
CA MET A 392 -17.86 10.07 -36.24
C MET A 392 -16.46 10.24 -35.70
N ALA A 393 -16.09 11.46 -35.30
CA ALA A 393 -14.79 11.73 -34.70
C ALA A 393 -14.61 10.94 -33.38
N LYS A 394 -15.65 10.86 -32.55
CA LYS A 394 -15.64 10.09 -31.29
C LYS A 394 -15.66 8.57 -31.52
N LEU A 395 -16.24 8.10 -32.62
CA LEU A 395 -16.24 6.68 -33.03
C LEU A 395 -14.97 6.23 -33.78
N SER A 396 -14.05 7.13 -34.08
CA SER A 396 -12.87 6.85 -34.91
C SER A 396 -12.05 5.66 -34.37
N LEU A 397 -11.93 5.50 -33.07
CA LEU A 397 -11.30 4.35 -32.43
C LEU A 397 -11.92 3.01 -32.89
N PHE A 398 -13.24 2.95 -32.97
CA PHE A 398 -13.99 1.74 -33.32
C PHE A 398 -14.08 1.48 -34.84
N SER A 399 -13.42 2.31 -35.64
CA SER A 399 -13.22 2.03 -37.07
C SER A 399 -12.00 1.13 -37.32
N ASP A 400 -11.11 0.96 -36.34
CA ASP A 400 -9.95 0.08 -36.44
C ASP A 400 -10.36 -1.40 -36.37
N PRO A 401 -9.95 -2.24 -37.35
CA PRO A 401 -10.37 -3.64 -37.41
C PRO A 401 -9.96 -4.48 -36.18
N ILE A 402 -8.83 -4.15 -35.54
CA ILE A 402 -8.35 -4.88 -34.37
C ILE A 402 -9.22 -4.53 -33.16
N ILE A 403 -9.53 -3.27 -32.99
CA ILE A 403 -10.45 -2.81 -31.93
C ILE A 403 -11.85 -3.38 -32.16
N GLN A 404 -12.36 -3.40 -33.40
CA GLN A 404 -13.64 -4.01 -33.72
C GLN A 404 -13.66 -5.49 -33.31
N LYS A 405 -12.61 -6.27 -33.65
CA LYS A 405 -12.49 -7.67 -33.26
C LYS A 405 -12.56 -7.84 -31.74
N ASN A 406 -11.78 -7.04 -30.98
CA ASN A 406 -11.64 -7.18 -29.54
C ASN A 406 -12.79 -6.53 -28.74
N THR A 407 -13.73 -5.83 -29.44
CA THR A 407 -14.96 -5.26 -28.84
C THR A 407 -16.24 -5.85 -29.45
N SER A 408 -16.13 -6.92 -30.27
CA SER A 408 -17.28 -7.54 -30.94
C SER A 408 -18.06 -8.52 -30.06
N ARG A 409 -17.42 -9.10 -29.04
CA ARG A 409 -17.97 -10.13 -28.19
C ARG A 409 -17.77 -9.77 -26.72
N ALA A 410 -18.51 -10.44 -25.84
CA ALA A 410 -18.32 -10.39 -24.41
C ALA A 410 -17.84 -11.77 -23.92
N ASP A 411 -16.52 -11.96 -23.85
CA ASP A 411 -15.92 -13.21 -23.38
C ASP A 411 -15.99 -13.34 -21.85
N PHE A 412 -16.40 -12.31 -21.15
CA PHE A 412 -16.71 -12.22 -19.73
C PHE A 412 -17.71 -11.08 -19.48
N ARG A 413 -18.34 -11.07 -18.32
CA ARG A 413 -19.16 -9.96 -17.82
C ARG A 413 -18.44 -9.27 -16.68
N ILE A 414 -18.70 -8.00 -16.46
CA ILE A 414 -18.08 -7.24 -15.35
C ILE A 414 -18.42 -7.87 -14.00
N LYS A 415 -19.64 -8.36 -13.81
CA LYS A 415 -20.07 -9.06 -12.60
C LYS A 415 -19.16 -10.24 -12.25
N ASP A 416 -18.67 -10.98 -13.26
CA ASP A 416 -17.82 -12.15 -13.05
C ASP A 416 -16.49 -11.84 -12.35
N LEU A 417 -16.05 -10.58 -12.38
CA LEU A 417 -14.80 -10.19 -11.69
C LEU A 417 -14.89 -10.41 -10.18
N MET A 418 -16.09 -10.42 -9.61
CA MET A 418 -16.27 -10.63 -8.17
C MET A 418 -17.21 -11.82 -7.83
N ASP A 419 -17.99 -12.30 -8.80
CA ASP A 419 -19.04 -13.27 -8.54
C ASP A 419 -18.89 -14.57 -9.34
N TYR A 420 -17.79 -14.76 -10.06
CA TYR A 420 -17.46 -16.05 -10.71
C TYR A 420 -17.08 -17.10 -9.65
N GLU A 421 -17.22 -18.38 -9.97
CA GLU A 421 -16.91 -19.53 -9.08
C GLU A 421 -15.53 -19.46 -8.40
N THR A 422 -14.54 -18.95 -9.12
CA THR A 422 -13.19 -18.72 -8.61
C THR A 422 -12.79 -17.27 -8.81
N PRO A 423 -11.86 -16.72 -7.99
CA PRO A 423 -11.39 -15.36 -8.19
C PRO A 423 -10.86 -15.12 -9.59
N VAL A 424 -11.08 -13.94 -10.14
CA VAL A 424 -10.71 -13.56 -11.50
C VAL A 424 -9.53 -12.59 -11.50
N SER A 425 -8.50 -12.92 -12.27
CA SER A 425 -7.37 -12.05 -12.52
C SER A 425 -7.51 -11.39 -13.89
N PHE A 426 -7.97 -10.15 -13.91
CA PHE A 426 -8.21 -9.41 -15.15
C PHE A 426 -7.08 -8.41 -15.43
N TYR A 427 -6.27 -8.68 -16.44
CA TYR A 427 -5.15 -7.83 -16.87
C TYR A 427 -5.54 -7.04 -18.11
N VAL A 428 -5.56 -5.73 -17.99
CA VAL A 428 -5.75 -4.80 -19.11
C VAL A 428 -4.38 -4.32 -19.57
N VAL A 429 -3.92 -4.87 -20.69
CA VAL A 429 -2.58 -4.61 -21.23
C VAL A 429 -2.66 -3.54 -22.31
N VAL A 430 -2.09 -2.36 -22.02
CA VAL A 430 -2.10 -1.19 -22.91
C VAL A 430 -0.70 -0.60 -22.98
N GLU A 431 -0.21 -0.37 -24.19
CA GLU A 431 1.07 0.29 -24.40
C GLU A 431 0.95 1.81 -24.17
N ALA A 432 1.99 2.42 -23.62
CA ALA A 432 1.95 3.82 -23.21
C ALA A 432 1.56 4.79 -24.36
N GLU A 433 1.97 4.48 -25.59
CA GLU A 433 1.63 5.26 -26.80
C GLU A 433 0.15 5.16 -27.21
N GLN A 434 -0.53 4.10 -26.75
CA GLN A 434 -1.94 3.84 -27.09
C GLN A 434 -2.91 4.42 -26.06
N MET A 435 -2.42 4.91 -24.93
CA MET A 435 -3.26 5.31 -23.79
C MET A 435 -4.25 6.43 -24.15
N ASP A 436 -3.81 7.47 -24.83
CA ASP A 436 -4.70 8.57 -25.19
C ASP A 436 -5.80 8.13 -26.16
N THR A 437 -5.46 7.26 -27.13
CA THR A 437 -6.40 6.69 -28.10
C THR A 437 -7.42 5.77 -27.43
N LEU A 438 -6.97 4.92 -26.51
CA LEU A 438 -7.81 3.94 -25.80
C LEU A 438 -8.53 4.53 -24.58
N ALA A 439 -8.22 5.74 -24.16
CA ALA A 439 -8.80 6.36 -22.95
C ALA A 439 -10.34 6.32 -22.91
N PRO A 440 -11.10 6.56 -24.00
CA PRO A 440 -12.55 6.44 -23.97
C PRO A 440 -13.02 5.02 -23.62
N LEU A 441 -12.47 3.99 -24.25
CA LEU A 441 -12.81 2.60 -24.01
C LEU A 441 -12.49 2.19 -22.55
N LEU A 442 -11.31 2.58 -22.06
CA LEU A 442 -10.89 2.28 -20.70
C LEU A 442 -11.72 3.01 -19.65
N ARG A 443 -12.13 4.26 -19.92
CA ARG A 443 -13.04 5.00 -19.04
C ARG A 443 -14.43 4.37 -18.99
N ILE A 444 -14.96 3.85 -20.11
CA ILE A 444 -16.20 3.09 -20.12
C ILE A 444 -16.06 1.85 -19.25
N LEU A 445 -14.98 1.07 -19.42
CA LEU A 445 -14.72 -0.14 -18.64
C LEU A 445 -14.71 0.16 -17.13
N ILE A 446 -13.95 1.16 -16.69
CA ILE A 446 -13.87 1.49 -15.26
C ILE A 446 -15.21 2.02 -14.74
N THR A 447 -15.92 2.84 -15.51
CA THR A 447 -17.22 3.36 -15.11
C THR A 447 -18.26 2.25 -14.97
N GLN A 448 -18.28 1.31 -15.91
CA GLN A 448 -19.16 0.14 -15.82
C GLN A 448 -18.77 -0.78 -14.66
N MET A 449 -17.48 -0.98 -14.41
CA MET A 449 -17.04 -1.75 -13.24
C MET A 449 -17.56 -1.13 -11.95
N ILE A 450 -17.44 0.17 -11.77
CA ILE A 450 -17.95 0.86 -10.59
C ILE A 450 -19.48 0.75 -10.50
N GLY A 451 -20.19 1.05 -11.60
CA GLY A 451 -21.65 1.07 -11.59
C GLY A 451 -22.31 -0.30 -11.40
N ILE A 452 -21.63 -1.37 -11.81
CA ILE A 452 -22.15 -2.76 -11.72
C ILE A 452 -21.71 -3.42 -10.40
N LEU A 453 -20.46 -3.26 -10.00
CA LEU A 453 -19.90 -3.91 -8.82
C LEU A 453 -20.15 -3.13 -7.52
N ALA A 454 -20.43 -1.83 -7.60
CA ALA A 454 -20.75 -0.99 -6.44
C ALA A 454 -21.93 -0.07 -6.77
N PRO A 455 -23.14 -0.62 -7.01
CA PRO A 455 -24.31 0.18 -7.28
C PRO A 455 -24.66 1.07 -6.07
N GLU A 456 -25.31 2.22 -6.33
CA GLU A 456 -25.79 3.09 -5.26
C GLU A 456 -26.62 2.26 -4.25
N MET A 457 -26.30 2.43 -2.97
CA MET A 457 -27.02 1.76 -1.89
C MET A 457 -28.47 2.25 -1.90
N ASP A 458 -29.39 1.37 -2.24
CA ASP A 458 -30.77 1.50 -1.79
C ASP A 458 -30.80 1.08 -0.31
N PHE A 459 -31.05 2.02 0.61
CA PHE A 459 -31.13 1.73 2.04
C PHE A 459 -32.24 0.72 2.41
N SER A 460 -33.08 0.34 1.45
CA SER A 460 -34.14 -0.67 1.59
C SER A 460 -33.64 -2.09 1.24
N SER A 461 -32.48 -2.25 0.61
CA SER A 461 -31.91 -3.54 0.24
C SER A 461 -30.54 -3.73 0.87
N ASP A 462 -30.23 -4.94 1.32
CA ASP A 462 -28.88 -5.30 1.73
C ASP A 462 -27.92 -5.06 0.57
N ALA A 463 -26.73 -4.49 0.87
CA ALA A 463 -25.70 -4.31 -0.15
C ALA A 463 -25.38 -5.66 -0.80
N PRO A 464 -25.20 -5.74 -2.13
CA PRO A 464 -24.87 -6.98 -2.77
C PRO A 464 -23.58 -7.57 -2.17
N VAL A 465 -23.68 -8.79 -1.69
CA VAL A 465 -22.56 -9.52 -1.12
C VAL A 465 -21.87 -10.25 -2.27
N HIS A 466 -20.67 -9.77 -2.64
CA HIS A 466 -19.86 -10.42 -3.66
C HIS A 466 -19.14 -11.65 -3.10
N LEU A 467 -18.91 -12.65 -3.95
CA LEU A 467 -18.19 -13.88 -3.60
C LEU A 467 -16.72 -13.59 -3.29
N HIS A 468 -16.10 -12.68 -4.04
CA HIS A 468 -14.66 -12.41 -3.93
C HIS A 468 -14.41 -10.92 -3.72
N LYS A 469 -13.38 -10.60 -2.93
CA LYS A 469 -12.85 -9.22 -2.82
C LYS A 469 -12.07 -8.87 -4.11
N LEU A 470 -12.13 -7.62 -4.52
CA LEU A 470 -11.47 -7.11 -5.73
C LEU A 470 -10.39 -6.08 -5.38
N LEU A 471 -9.19 -6.27 -5.92
CA LEU A 471 -8.14 -5.25 -5.91
C LEU A 471 -8.10 -4.53 -7.27
N LEU A 472 -8.39 -3.23 -7.28
CA LEU A 472 -8.17 -2.35 -8.43
C LEU A 472 -6.73 -1.83 -8.39
N LEU A 473 -5.85 -2.44 -9.17
CA LEU A 473 -4.44 -2.06 -9.25
C LEU A 473 -4.22 -1.15 -10.46
N MET A 474 -4.05 0.15 -10.20
CA MET A 474 -3.91 1.20 -11.20
C MET A 474 -2.45 1.67 -11.28
N ASP A 475 -1.59 0.99 -12.09
CA ASP A 475 -0.14 1.25 -12.13
C ASP A 475 0.24 2.68 -12.56
N GLU A 476 -0.58 3.32 -13.36
CA GLU A 476 -0.40 4.73 -13.75
C GLU A 476 -1.78 5.41 -13.84
N PHE A 477 -2.41 5.59 -12.68
CA PHE A 477 -3.78 6.13 -12.60
C PHE A 477 -3.98 7.46 -13.37
N PRO A 478 -3.06 8.44 -13.33
CA PRO A 478 -3.23 9.70 -14.08
C PRO A 478 -3.28 9.53 -15.60
N ALA A 479 -2.83 8.40 -16.15
CA ALA A 479 -2.82 8.16 -17.59
C ALA A 479 -4.22 8.01 -18.20
N PHE A 480 -5.23 7.64 -17.41
CA PHE A 480 -6.63 7.55 -17.87
C PHE A 480 -7.30 8.91 -18.14
N GLY A 481 -6.66 10.01 -17.76
CA GLY A 481 -7.34 11.29 -17.65
C GLY A 481 -8.25 11.36 -16.43
N THR A 482 -9.30 12.17 -16.50
CA THR A 482 -10.27 12.31 -15.41
C THR A 482 -11.38 11.26 -15.55
N ILE A 483 -11.67 10.55 -14.47
CA ILE A 483 -12.81 9.63 -14.34
C ILE A 483 -13.65 10.12 -13.16
N PRO A 484 -14.65 11.00 -13.38
CA PRO A 484 -15.36 11.67 -12.29
C PRO A 484 -16.02 10.70 -11.31
N ILE A 485 -16.64 9.61 -11.83
CA ILE A 485 -17.27 8.59 -10.98
C ILE A 485 -16.26 7.88 -10.05
N PHE A 486 -15.01 7.73 -10.48
CA PHE A 486 -13.99 7.07 -9.67
C PHE A 486 -13.64 7.88 -8.41
N GLU A 487 -13.56 9.22 -8.54
CA GLU A 487 -13.28 10.10 -7.41
C GLU A 487 -14.38 9.99 -6.35
N THR A 488 -15.65 10.02 -6.76
CA THR A 488 -16.79 9.89 -5.83
C THR A 488 -16.92 8.47 -5.29
N ALA A 489 -16.67 7.47 -6.11
CA ALA A 489 -16.81 6.07 -5.75
C ALA A 489 -15.80 5.60 -4.68
N LEU A 490 -14.60 6.16 -4.64
CA LEU A 490 -13.60 5.85 -3.61
C LEU A 490 -14.15 5.98 -2.18
N ALA A 491 -15.15 6.83 -1.97
CA ALA A 491 -15.75 6.98 -0.64
C ALA A 491 -16.55 5.75 -0.18
N TYR A 492 -17.06 4.91 -1.11
CA TYR A 492 -17.93 3.79 -0.78
C TYR A 492 -17.47 2.41 -1.32
N LEU A 493 -16.54 2.35 -2.27
CA LEU A 493 -16.03 1.09 -2.85
C LEU A 493 -15.56 0.08 -1.80
N ALA A 494 -14.96 0.56 -0.71
CA ALA A 494 -14.50 -0.29 0.38
C ALA A 494 -15.63 -1.09 1.05
N GLY A 495 -16.86 -0.53 1.08
CA GLY A 495 -18.06 -1.20 1.57
C GLY A 495 -18.47 -2.42 0.73
N TYR A 496 -18.11 -2.41 -0.56
CA TYR A 496 -18.35 -3.51 -1.50
C TYR A 496 -17.18 -4.49 -1.62
N ASN A 497 -16.25 -4.49 -0.67
CA ASN A 497 -15.01 -5.29 -0.72
C ASN A 497 -14.11 -4.98 -1.93
N ILE A 498 -14.20 -3.77 -2.47
CA ILE A 498 -13.35 -3.29 -3.56
C ILE A 498 -12.27 -2.38 -2.99
N LYS A 499 -11.02 -2.79 -3.13
CA LYS A 499 -9.84 -2.03 -2.68
C LYS A 499 -9.13 -1.42 -3.88
N ALA A 500 -8.84 -0.12 -3.84
CA ALA A 500 -8.04 0.55 -4.86
C ALA A 500 -6.59 0.72 -4.38
N LEU A 501 -5.63 0.32 -5.22
CA LEU A 501 -4.22 0.68 -5.14
C LEU A 501 -3.92 1.67 -6.26
N ILE A 502 -3.95 2.95 -5.91
CA ILE A 502 -3.78 4.09 -6.83
C ILE A 502 -2.32 4.46 -6.88
N ILE A 503 -1.72 4.41 -8.05
CA ILE A 503 -0.29 4.70 -8.22
C ILE A 503 -0.11 5.92 -9.12
N ALA A 504 0.69 6.87 -8.63
CA ALA A 504 1.11 8.06 -9.38
C ALA A 504 2.62 8.30 -9.21
N GLN A 505 3.23 8.99 -10.17
CA GLN A 505 4.67 9.29 -10.08
C GLN A 505 4.94 10.50 -9.18
N ALA A 506 4.02 11.44 -9.10
CA ALA A 506 4.08 12.62 -8.24
C ALA A 506 2.66 13.10 -7.90
N LEU A 507 2.52 13.80 -6.77
CA LEU A 507 1.22 14.36 -6.34
C LEU A 507 0.64 15.33 -7.35
N ASN A 508 1.49 16.11 -8.03
CA ASN A 508 1.09 17.06 -9.06
C ASN A 508 0.37 16.44 -10.26
N GLN A 509 0.63 15.16 -10.58
CA GLN A 509 -0.08 14.51 -11.69
C GLN A 509 -1.58 14.36 -11.40
N ILE A 510 -1.94 14.04 -10.15
CA ILE A 510 -3.34 13.95 -9.74
C ILE A 510 -3.98 15.33 -9.67
N LYS A 511 -3.29 16.33 -9.06
CA LYS A 511 -3.78 17.70 -9.01
C LYS A 511 -4.04 18.29 -10.39
N LYS A 512 -3.17 18.01 -11.35
CA LYS A 512 -3.35 18.46 -12.74
C LYS A 512 -4.61 17.87 -13.38
N ARG A 513 -4.96 16.61 -13.09
CA ARG A 513 -6.10 15.91 -13.70
C ARG A 513 -7.40 16.16 -12.96
N TYR A 514 -7.39 16.13 -11.64
CA TYR A 514 -8.59 16.20 -10.78
C TYR A 514 -8.76 17.56 -10.10
N GLY A 515 -7.80 18.49 -10.28
CA GLY A 515 -7.80 19.81 -9.63
C GLY A 515 -7.08 19.83 -8.28
N GLU A 516 -6.79 21.03 -7.78
CA GLU A 516 -6.10 21.25 -6.51
C GLU A 516 -6.90 20.71 -5.31
N ARG A 517 -8.23 20.76 -5.38
CA ARG A 517 -9.16 20.29 -4.35
C ARG A 517 -9.85 19.02 -4.84
N ASN A 518 -9.12 17.89 -4.85
CA ASN A 518 -9.67 16.60 -5.22
C ASN A 518 -9.65 15.68 -4.01
N SER A 519 -10.59 14.74 -3.97
CA SER A 519 -10.76 13.78 -2.88
C SER A 519 -10.07 12.43 -3.13
N VAL A 520 -9.34 12.26 -4.23
CA VAL A 520 -8.72 10.97 -4.60
C VAL A 520 -7.78 10.47 -3.49
N PHE A 521 -6.88 11.34 -3.00
CA PHE A 521 -5.96 10.94 -1.92
C PHE A 521 -6.60 10.99 -0.53
N ASP A 522 -7.59 11.86 -0.32
CA ASP A 522 -8.29 11.97 0.96
C ASP A 522 -9.05 10.68 1.31
N ASN A 523 -9.50 9.95 0.29
CA ASN A 523 -10.13 8.65 0.43
C ASN A 523 -9.14 7.47 0.60
N CYS A 524 -7.82 7.71 0.52
CA CYS A 524 -6.79 6.71 0.72
C CYS A 524 -6.28 6.76 2.17
N ALA A 525 -6.76 5.87 3.03
CA ALA A 525 -6.33 5.82 4.42
C ALA A 525 -4.84 5.41 4.57
N THR A 526 -4.29 4.73 3.58
CA THR A 526 -2.88 4.35 3.52
C THR A 526 -2.18 5.07 2.38
N THR A 527 -1.07 5.75 2.70
CA THR A 527 -0.23 6.40 1.69
C THR A 527 1.21 5.93 1.80
N VAL A 528 1.79 5.56 0.67
CA VAL A 528 3.17 5.08 0.57
C VAL A 528 3.97 6.01 -0.32
N PHE A 529 5.08 6.50 0.19
CA PHE A 529 5.98 7.39 -0.55
C PHE A 529 7.32 6.72 -0.82
N TYR A 530 7.68 6.70 -2.09
CA TYR A 530 9.01 6.39 -2.55
C TYR A 530 9.79 7.69 -2.76
N SER A 531 11.11 7.58 -2.99
CA SER A 531 11.97 8.74 -3.16
C SER A 531 11.48 9.69 -4.26
N PRO A 532 11.16 10.95 -3.96
CA PRO A 532 10.80 11.92 -4.98
C PRO A 532 11.99 12.22 -5.90
N THR A 533 11.71 12.70 -7.11
CA THR A 533 12.77 13.16 -8.03
C THR A 533 13.39 14.47 -7.53
N PRO A 534 14.65 14.77 -7.90
CA PRO A 534 15.30 16.03 -7.48
C PRO A 534 14.55 17.30 -7.87
N LEU A 535 13.83 17.27 -8.99
CA LEU A 535 13.04 18.42 -9.48
C LEU A 535 11.66 18.54 -8.85
N ASP A 536 11.18 17.48 -8.18
CA ASP A 536 9.91 17.52 -7.46
C ASP A 536 10.11 18.19 -6.09
N THR A 537 9.74 19.45 -6.00
CA THR A 537 9.84 20.24 -4.77
C THR A 537 8.59 20.17 -3.92
N GLU A 538 7.45 19.82 -4.48
CA GLU A 538 6.17 19.81 -3.79
C GLU A 538 5.94 18.52 -2.98
N THR A 539 6.19 17.37 -3.56
CA THR A 539 6.00 16.09 -2.86
C THR A 539 6.83 16.00 -1.57
N PRO A 540 8.14 16.35 -1.52
CA PRO A 540 8.90 16.34 -0.27
C PRO A 540 8.34 17.29 0.78
N LYS A 541 7.86 18.47 0.36
CA LYS A 541 7.27 19.46 1.26
C LYS A 541 5.98 18.91 1.89
N GLN A 542 5.08 18.35 1.09
CA GLN A 542 3.84 17.76 1.58
C GLN A 542 4.10 16.57 2.50
N ILE A 543 5.06 15.69 2.18
CA ILE A 543 5.46 14.59 3.06
C ILE A 543 5.97 15.14 4.41
N SER A 544 6.83 16.16 4.38
CA SER A 544 7.35 16.79 5.61
C SER A 544 6.24 17.40 6.46
N GLU A 545 5.24 18.03 5.83
CA GLU A 545 4.08 18.60 6.51
C GLU A 545 3.18 17.52 7.11
N MET A 546 2.92 16.45 6.37
CA MET A 546 2.13 15.30 6.81
C MET A 546 2.76 14.58 8.00
N LEU A 547 4.10 14.45 8.03
CA LEU A 547 4.83 13.81 9.12
C LEU A 547 4.79 14.63 10.41
N GLY A 548 4.53 15.93 10.33
CA GLY A 548 4.35 16.83 11.48
C GLY A 548 5.65 17.20 12.19
N ASP A 549 5.48 17.86 13.32
CA ASP A 549 6.57 18.41 14.14
C ASP A 549 6.83 17.57 15.38
N LYS A 550 8.09 17.42 15.74
CA LYS A 550 8.55 16.89 17.03
C LYS A 550 9.18 18.01 17.86
N THR A 551 9.09 17.91 19.16
CA THR A 551 9.79 18.80 20.07
C THR A 551 11.22 18.32 20.26
N ILE A 552 12.20 19.18 20.04
CA ILE A 552 13.61 18.93 20.34
C ILE A 552 14.09 19.87 21.45
N LYS A 553 15.05 19.39 22.25
CA LYS A 553 15.76 20.24 23.23
C LYS A 553 17.02 20.78 22.58
N VAL A 554 17.11 22.08 22.49
CA VAL A 554 18.30 22.77 22.01
C VAL A 554 19.05 23.32 23.23
N LYS A 555 20.35 23.00 23.36
CA LYS A 555 21.25 23.46 24.42
C LYS A 555 22.10 24.56 23.87
N ASN A 556 21.82 25.78 24.26
CA ASN A 556 22.66 26.94 23.95
C ASN A 556 23.73 27.10 25.00
N LYS A 557 25.00 27.01 24.62
CA LYS A 557 26.15 27.28 25.51
C LYS A 557 26.63 28.69 25.26
N SER A 558 26.57 29.55 26.27
CA SER A 558 27.21 30.89 26.22
C SER A 558 28.45 30.93 27.10
N TYR A 559 29.54 31.39 26.54
CA TYR A 559 30.81 31.56 27.20
C TYR A 559 30.97 33.02 27.59
N LYS A 560 31.28 33.31 28.86
CA LYS A 560 31.66 34.67 29.28
C LYS A 560 33.12 34.90 28.90
N ALA A 561 33.39 35.91 28.08
CA ALA A 561 34.75 36.36 27.83
C ALA A 561 35.44 36.71 29.16
N PHE A 562 36.67 36.26 29.36
CA PHE A 562 37.49 36.48 30.57
C PHE A 562 37.15 35.71 31.85
N GLN A 563 36.24 34.69 31.83
CA GLN A 563 36.10 33.79 32.98
C GLN A 563 36.33 32.35 32.57
N ILE A 564 37.52 31.84 32.85
CA ILE A 564 37.91 30.44 32.58
C ILE A 564 37.00 29.53 33.45
N GLY A 565 36.16 28.72 32.81
CA GLY A 565 35.35 27.67 33.45
C GLY A 565 33.88 28.02 33.72
N SER A 566 33.36 29.22 33.38
CA SER A 566 31.92 29.54 33.50
C SER A 566 31.19 29.37 32.17
N VAL A 567 30.48 28.24 32.01
CA VAL A 567 29.60 27.97 30.88
C VAL A 567 28.15 28.08 31.36
N ASN A 568 27.42 29.02 30.81
CA ASN A 568 25.96 29.07 31.02
C ASN A 568 25.29 28.19 29.96
N ILE A 569 24.61 27.15 30.40
CA ILE A 569 23.82 26.27 29.52
C ILE A 569 22.34 26.63 29.70
N SER A 570 21.73 27.19 28.66
CA SER A 570 20.27 27.35 28.64
C SER A 570 19.66 26.27 27.75
N GLU A 571 18.61 25.63 28.23
CA GLU A 571 17.85 24.64 27.47
C GLU A 571 16.55 25.28 26.98
N SER A 572 16.28 25.21 25.70
CA SER A 572 15.00 25.63 25.10
C SER A 572 14.36 24.49 24.32
N ASN A 573 13.03 24.38 24.39
CA ASN A 573 12.28 23.46 23.53
C ASN A 573 11.98 24.16 22.20
N GLN A 574 12.23 23.50 21.09
CA GLN A 574 11.96 24.01 19.75
C GLN A 574 11.17 23.00 18.93
N ALA A 575 10.34 23.49 18.00
CA ALA A 575 9.70 22.66 17.00
C ALA A 575 10.72 22.27 15.92
N ARG A 576 10.74 21.01 15.53
CA ARG A 576 11.47 20.53 14.35
C ARG A 576 10.58 19.55 13.59
N ARG A 577 10.52 19.67 12.28
CA ARG A 577 9.88 18.67 11.43
C ARG A 577 10.44 17.27 11.73
N LEU A 578 9.59 16.22 11.73
CA LEU A 578 10.06 14.84 11.90
C LEU A 578 11.09 14.47 10.81
N LEU A 579 10.83 14.89 9.57
CA LEU A 579 11.79 14.98 8.46
C LEU A 579 11.61 16.33 7.77
N THR A 580 12.70 17.02 7.46
CA THR A 580 12.65 18.19 6.58
C THR A 580 12.46 17.74 5.12
N PRO A 581 12.03 18.62 4.18
CA PRO A 581 11.94 18.27 2.77
C PRO A 581 13.23 17.72 2.16
N GLU A 582 14.37 18.23 2.59
CA GLU A 582 15.72 17.76 2.17
C GLU A 582 15.99 16.36 2.72
N GLU A 583 15.67 16.12 4.00
CA GLU A 583 15.80 14.80 4.63
C GLU A 583 14.88 13.76 3.97
N VAL A 584 13.68 14.15 3.53
CA VAL A 584 12.80 13.27 2.75
C VAL A 584 13.48 12.83 1.45
N ARG A 585 14.09 13.76 0.70
CA ARG A 585 14.81 13.43 -0.53
C ARG A 585 15.97 12.48 -0.29
N ASN A 586 16.75 12.73 0.75
CA ASN A 586 17.99 11.99 1.01
C ASN A 586 17.74 10.65 1.72
N LYS A 587 16.91 10.62 2.77
CA LYS A 587 16.67 9.41 3.58
C LYS A 587 15.77 8.39 2.90
N VAL A 588 14.85 8.83 2.04
CA VAL A 588 13.95 7.92 1.28
C VAL A 588 14.60 7.46 -0.03
N ALA A 589 15.74 8.06 -0.41
CA ALA A 589 16.50 7.60 -1.56
C ALA A 589 16.94 6.13 -1.42
N GLY A 590 16.95 5.40 -2.53
CA GLY A 590 17.39 4.00 -2.55
C GLY A 590 16.36 3.05 -1.94
N LYS A 591 16.72 2.36 -0.87
CA LYS A 591 15.97 1.20 -0.33
C LYS A 591 14.82 1.50 0.63
N TRP A 592 14.61 2.76 1.03
CA TRP A 592 13.61 3.11 2.04
C TRP A 592 12.32 3.65 1.43
N ASN A 593 11.22 3.48 2.14
CA ASN A 593 9.93 4.13 1.86
C ASN A 593 9.29 4.63 3.16
N ILE A 594 8.42 5.62 3.02
CA ILE A 594 7.60 6.12 4.13
C ILE A 594 6.18 5.58 3.93
N ILE A 595 5.62 5.01 4.97
CA ILE A 595 4.26 4.48 4.97
C ILE A 595 3.48 5.19 6.07
N SER A 596 2.38 5.82 5.70
CA SER A 596 1.46 6.51 6.59
C SER A 596 0.09 5.87 6.51
N VAL A 597 -0.51 5.59 7.66
CA VAL A 597 -1.86 5.04 7.78
C VAL A 597 -2.65 5.93 8.72
N THR A 598 -3.88 6.25 8.35
CA THR A 598 -4.77 7.10 9.15
C THR A 598 -4.94 6.53 10.57
N GLY A 599 -4.76 7.38 11.58
CA GLY A 599 -4.85 6.98 12.98
C GLY A 599 -3.59 6.35 13.58
N LEU A 600 -2.53 6.14 12.79
CA LEU A 600 -1.26 5.56 13.24
C LEU A 600 -0.09 6.52 13.02
N TYR A 601 0.94 6.39 13.85
CA TYR A 601 2.20 7.05 13.56
C TYR A 601 2.85 6.45 12.30
N PRO A 602 3.52 7.28 11.45
CA PRO A 602 4.14 6.81 10.23
C PRO A 602 5.29 5.82 10.50
N MET A 603 5.58 4.96 9.53
CA MET A 603 6.66 3.98 9.59
C MET A 603 7.63 4.15 8.41
N ILE A 604 8.91 3.94 8.67
CA ILE A 604 9.91 3.76 7.61
C ILE A 604 10.03 2.26 7.32
N GLY A 605 9.68 1.89 6.10
CA GLY A 605 9.84 0.53 5.57
C GLY A 605 11.06 0.41 4.67
N ILE A 606 11.46 -0.83 4.40
CA ILE A 606 12.43 -1.18 3.35
C ILE A 606 11.67 -1.66 2.14
N LYS A 607 11.95 -1.10 0.97
CA LYS A 607 11.41 -1.54 -0.31
C LYS A 607 11.75 -3.00 -0.56
N LEU A 608 10.81 -3.74 -1.07
CA LEU A 608 11.02 -5.10 -1.53
C LEU A 608 11.47 -5.10 -3.00
N GLU A 609 12.12 -6.18 -3.38
CA GLU A 609 12.44 -6.49 -4.77
C GLU A 609 12.15 -7.98 -4.96
N TYR A 610 11.04 -8.31 -5.63
CA TYR A 610 10.54 -9.70 -5.74
C TYR A 610 11.63 -10.69 -6.20
N TYR A 611 12.54 -10.26 -7.05
CA TYR A 611 13.61 -11.10 -7.59
C TYR A 611 14.76 -11.36 -6.59
N LYS A 612 14.85 -10.62 -5.48
CA LYS A 612 15.80 -10.85 -4.38
C LYS A 612 15.20 -11.67 -3.23
N GLU A 613 13.88 -11.76 -3.14
CA GLU A 613 13.19 -12.52 -2.10
C GLU A 613 12.82 -13.92 -2.64
N LYS A 614 13.35 -14.98 -2.03
CA LYS A 614 13.17 -16.37 -2.48
C LYS A 614 11.67 -16.71 -2.63
N TYR A 615 10.84 -16.31 -1.68
CA TYR A 615 9.40 -16.53 -1.68
C TYR A 615 8.72 -16.01 -2.96
N PHE A 616 9.00 -14.78 -3.38
CA PHE A 616 8.38 -14.25 -4.59
C PHE A 616 9.02 -14.76 -5.88
N LYS A 617 10.34 -14.98 -5.87
CA LYS A 617 11.08 -15.49 -7.05
C LYS A 617 10.54 -16.86 -7.47
N SER A 618 10.20 -17.73 -6.52
CA SER A 618 9.63 -19.05 -6.81
C SER A 618 8.20 -19.02 -7.34
N LYS A 619 7.48 -17.90 -7.18
CA LYS A 619 6.10 -17.72 -7.64
C LYS A 619 5.98 -17.04 -9.02
N THR A 620 7.07 -16.68 -9.67
CA THR A 620 7.05 -15.98 -10.96
C THR A 620 6.80 -16.93 -12.14
N ASN A 621 6.44 -16.38 -13.30
CA ASN A 621 6.25 -17.14 -14.53
C ASN A 621 7.54 -17.81 -15.07
N LYS A 622 8.72 -17.47 -14.55
CA LYS A 622 9.93 -18.25 -14.78
C LYS A 622 9.77 -19.71 -14.33
N VAL A 623 8.96 -19.94 -13.32
CA VAL A 623 8.64 -21.27 -12.78
C VAL A 623 7.36 -21.83 -13.41
N TYR A 624 6.30 -21.02 -13.53
CA TYR A 624 4.98 -21.48 -13.94
C TYR A 624 4.66 -21.26 -15.43
N GLY A 625 5.48 -20.51 -16.16
CA GLY A 625 5.25 -20.11 -17.54
C GLY A 625 4.19 -19.01 -17.70
N ILE A 626 4.11 -18.43 -18.89
CA ILE A 626 3.08 -17.45 -19.25
C ILE A 626 1.85 -18.22 -19.73
N PRO A 627 0.69 -18.10 -19.07
CA PRO A 627 -0.50 -18.83 -19.50
C PRO A 627 -1.14 -18.17 -20.71
N GLU A 628 -1.94 -18.93 -21.45
CA GLU A 628 -2.93 -18.36 -22.35
C GLU A 628 -4.08 -17.74 -21.54
N THR A 629 -4.73 -16.73 -22.15
CA THR A 629 -5.91 -16.12 -21.54
C THR A 629 -7.05 -17.14 -21.45
N ASP A 630 -7.83 -17.05 -20.37
CA ASP A 630 -9.07 -17.79 -20.23
C ASP A 630 -10.24 -17.04 -20.87
N TYR A 631 -11.36 -17.74 -21.05
CA TYR A 631 -12.64 -17.19 -21.46
C TYR A 631 -13.69 -17.69 -20.48
N ILE A 632 -14.55 -16.81 -20.00
CA ILE A 632 -15.64 -17.17 -19.07
C ILE A 632 -16.85 -17.63 -19.90
N TYR A 633 -17.20 -16.86 -20.91
CA TYR A 633 -18.31 -17.17 -21.82
C TYR A 633 -17.82 -17.37 -23.26
N PRO A 634 -17.47 -18.58 -23.66
CA PRO A 634 -17.36 -18.86 -25.08
C PRO A 634 -18.73 -18.78 -25.80
N HIS A 635 -19.83 -18.89 -25.02
CA HIS A 635 -21.22 -18.81 -25.50
C HIS A 635 -22.06 -18.15 -24.42
N ASN A 636 -22.60 -17.01 -24.64
CA ASN A 636 -23.50 -16.10 -23.89
C ASN A 636 -24.49 -16.69 -22.82
N ASP A 637 -24.09 -17.60 -21.96
CA ASP A 637 -24.94 -18.12 -20.90
C ASP A 637 -24.80 -17.28 -19.62
N GLU A 638 -25.89 -16.69 -19.17
CA GLU A 638 -26.01 -16.07 -17.86
C GLU A 638 -26.11 -17.17 -16.79
N ARG A 639 -25.16 -17.23 -15.87
CA ARG A 639 -25.24 -18.10 -14.69
C ARG A 639 -25.69 -17.28 -13.49
N GLU A 640 -26.77 -17.69 -12.86
CA GLU A 640 -27.11 -17.24 -11.51
C GLU A 640 -26.22 -17.95 -10.50
N ILE A 641 -25.44 -17.18 -9.72
CA ILE A 641 -24.55 -17.72 -8.68
C ILE A 641 -25.27 -17.63 -7.33
N PRO A 642 -25.41 -18.74 -6.59
CA PRO A 642 -26.02 -18.71 -5.27
C PRO A 642 -25.24 -17.84 -4.29
N ILE A 643 -25.93 -16.97 -3.56
CA ILE A 643 -25.37 -15.97 -2.65
C ILE A 643 -24.91 -16.59 -1.31
N ASP A 644 -25.31 -17.84 -1.01
CA ASP A 644 -25.25 -18.38 0.35
C ASP A 644 -23.86 -18.75 0.90
N ASN A 645 -22.77 -18.69 0.13
CA ASN A 645 -21.47 -19.23 0.55
C ASN A 645 -20.31 -18.21 0.61
N VAL A 646 -20.59 -16.92 0.75
CA VAL A 646 -19.53 -15.89 0.75
C VAL A 646 -18.62 -16.00 1.97
N ASN A 647 -19.19 -16.25 3.14
CA ASN A 647 -18.40 -16.35 4.38
C ASN A 647 -17.57 -17.64 4.43
N GLU A 648 -18.10 -18.76 3.93
CA GLU A 648 -17.35 -20.02 3.84
C GLU A 648 -16.15 -19.90 2.88
N LYS A 649 -16.34 -19.25 1.71
CA LYS A 649 -15.25 -19.06 0.74
C LYS A 649 -14.16 -18.10 1.23
N LEU A 650 -14.49 -17.09 2.01
CA LEU A 650 -13.49 -16.20 2.64
C LEU A 650 -12.62 -16.97 3.65
N ILE A 651 -13.22 -17.91 4.40
CA ILE A 651 -12.51 -18.79 5.32
C ILE A 651 -11.62 -19.76 4.52
N GLU A 652 -12.13 -20.34 3.42
CA GLU A 652 -11.36 -21.20 2.53
C GLU A 652 -10.16 -20.47 1.88
N GLU A 653 -10.28 -19.18 1.56
CA GLU A 653 -9.16 -18.37 1.06
C GLU A 653 -8.06 -18.18 2.12
N GLU A 654 -8.41 -17.96 3.38
CA GLU A 654 -7.45 -17.86 4.48
C GLU A 654 -6.77 -19.22 4.74
N GLU A 655 -7.53 -20.33 4.76
CA GLU A 655 -7.00 -21.68 4.89
C GLU A 655 -6.11 -22.08 3.69
N LEU A 656 -6.47 -21.64 2.47
CA LEU A 656 -5.65 -21.86 1.28
C LEU A 656 -4.30 -21.18 1.40
N MET A 657 -4.29 -19.95 1.94
CA MET A 657 -3.04 -19.22 2.16
C MET A 657 -2.16 -19.92 3.20
N GLU A 658 -2.75 -20.42 4.28
CA GLU A 658 -2.00 -21.19 5.28
C GLU A 658 -1.43 -22.50 4.68
N LYS A 659 -2.24 -23.23 3.94
CA LYS A 659 -1.81 -24.47 3.24
C LYS A 659 -0.72 -24.20 2.22
N LEU A 660 -0.82 -23.12 1.43
CA LEU A 660 0.21 -22.73 0.46
C LEU A 660 1.52 -22.31 1.14
N ASN A 661 1.43 -21.58 2.25
CA ASN A 661 2.61 -21.24 3.04
C ASN A 661 3.25 -22.49 3.65
N GLN A 662 2.45 -23.43 4.18
CA GLN A 662 2.96 -24.66 4.77
C GLN A 662 3.59 -25.55 3.70
N LYS A 663 2.89 -25.79 2.59
CA LYS A 663 3.42 -26.58 1.45
C LYS A 663 4.72 -26.00 0.91
N PHE A 664 4.82 -24.67 0.85
CA PHE A 664 6.05 -24.01 0.42
C PHE A 664 7.20 -24.17 1.42
N LEU A 665 6.90 -24.17 2.72
CA LEU A 665 7.89 -24.46 3.77
C LEU A 665 8.37 -25.92 3.72
N ASP A 666 7.43 -26.84 3.51
CA ASP A 666 7.73 -28.28 3.41
C ASP A 666 8.56 -28.58 2.14
N GLU A 667 8.23 -27.97 1.00
CA GLU A 667 9.01 -28.10 -0.26
C GLU A 667 10.43 -27.50 -0.15
N ILE A 668 10.66 -26.53 0.75
CA ILE A 668 12.01 -26.01 1.03
C ILE A 668 12.82 -26.95 1.91
N ASP A 669 12.17 -27.68 2.81
CA ASP A 669 12.83 -28.61 3.72
C ASP A 669 13.12 -29.98 3.05
N ASP A 670 12.27 -30.41 2.09
CA ASP A 670 12.41 -31.71 1.40
C ASP A 670 13.24 -31.67 0.10
N GLU A 671 13.34 -30.54 -0.56
CA GLU A 671 14.20 -30.42 -1.75
C GLU A 671 15.54 -29.74 -1.38
N ASN A 672 16.56 -30.58 -1.12
CA ASN A 672 17.89 -30.33 -1.65
C ASN A 672 17.78 -30.24 -3.18
N ILE A 673 17.19 -29.18 -3.71
CA ILE A 673 17.34 -28.82 -5.11
C ILE A 673 18.78 -28.34 -5.22
N ASP A 674 19.66 -29.25 -5.61
CA ASP A 674 20.90 -28.93 -6.31
C ASP A 674 20.51 -28.13 -7.56
N LEU A 675 20.13 -26.90 -7.35
CA LEU A 675 20.28 -25.88 -8.36
C LEU A 675 21.81 -25.71 -8.45
N ASP A 676 22.39 -26.33 -9.48
CA ASP A 676 23.69 -25.98 -10.03
C ASP A 676 23.67 -24.49 -10.46
N ILE A 677 23.45 -23.65 -9.49
CA ILE A 677 23.88 -22.27 -9.52
C ILE A 677 25.35 -22.42 -9.23
N LYS A 678 26.18 -22.44 -10.30
CA LYS A 678 27.55 -21.97 -10.15
C LYS A 678 27.44 -20.79 -9.21
N ASP A 679 27.87 -20.98 -8.00
CA ASP A 679 28.27 -19.92 -7.11
C ASP A 679 29.32 -19.13 -7.89
N GLU A 680 28.87 -18.20 -8.75
CA GLU A 680 29.54 -16.94 -8.77
C GLU A 680 29.36 -16.50 -7.32
N GLU A 681 30.38 -16.78 -6.52
CA GLU A 681 30.70 -16.04 -5.34
C GLU A 681 30.65 -14.55 -5.74
N TYR A 682 29.45 -14.01 -5.78
CA TYR A 682 29.30 -12.62 -5.39
C TYR A 682 29.64 -12.66 -3.90
N ASN A 683 30.93 -12.57 -3.64
CA ASN A 683 31.43 -11.97 -2.45
C ASN A 683 30.58 -10.72 -2.28
N PHE A 684 29.54 -10.82 -1.44
CA PHE A 684 29.15 -9.70 -0.65
C PHE A 684 30.37 -9.43 0.23
N GLU A 685 31.32 -8.70 -0.31
CA GLU A 685 31.97 -7.72 0.51
C GLU A 685 30.78 -7.06 1.20
N GLU A 686 30.59 -7.39 2.48
CA GLU A 686 30.07 -6.41 3.40
C GLU A 686 30.84 -5.16 2.97
N GLU A 687 30.21 -4.25 2.22
CA GLU A 687 30.64 -2.88 2.27
C GLU A 687 30.47 -2.54 3.74
N GLU A 688 31.47 -2.93 4.51
CA GLU A 688 31.79 -2.26 5.73
C GLU A 688 31.83 -0.82 5.28
N LEU A 689 30.80 -0.07 5.67
CA LEU A 689 30.82 1.37 5.59
C LEU A 689 32.24 1.77 5.92
N SER A 690 32.93 2.43 5.00
CA SER A 690 34.29 2.90 5.20
C SER A 690 34.37 3.55 6.58
N GLU A 691 35.53 3.54 7.20
CA GLU A 691 35.72 4.20 8.50
C GLU A 691 35.20 5.63 8.48
N ASP A 692 35.20 6.28 7.32
CA ASP A 692 34.65 7.61 7.09
C ASP A 692 33.10 7.61 7.04
N GLU A 693 32.44 6.55 6.54
CA GLU A 693 30.98 6.40 6.62
C GLU A 693 30.51 5.96 8.01
N LYS A 694 31.32 5.15 8.72
CA LYS A 694 31.10 4.87 10.16
C LYS A 694 31.33 6.10 11.00
N LYS A 695 32.32 6.93 10.70
CA LYS A 695 32.52 8.26 11.30
C LYS A 695 31.40 9.21 10.91
N GLY A 696 30.95 9.22 9.66
CA GLY A 696 29.80 10.03 9.24
C GLY A 696 28.51 9.67 9.97
N LEU A 697 28.28 8.38 10.29
CA LEU A 697 27.14 7.92 11.08
C LEU A 697 27.31 8.18 12.59
N LEU A 698 28.52 8.10 13.10
CA LEU A 698 28.88 8.54 14.46
C LEU A 698 28.93 10.07 14.56
N PHE A 699 29.43 10.75 13.53
CA PHE A 699 29.47 12.21 13.45
C PHE A 699 28.07 12.81 13.38
N THR A 700 27.12 12.21 12.68
CA THR A 700 25.69 12.63 12.77
C THR A 700 25.06 12.37 14.15
N LEU A 701 25.71 11.60 15.02
CA LEU A 701 25.29 11.42 16.42
C LEU A 701 26.15 12.25 17.39
N GLU A 702 27.34 12.69 17.01
CA GLU A 702 28.26 13.46 17.84
C GLU A 702 28.49 14.90 17.34
N GLU A 703 28.41 15.21 16.04
CA GLU A 703 28.56 16.56 15.48
C GLU A 703 27.32 17.45 15.62
N GLU A 704 26.19 16.94 16.12
CA GLU A 704 25.19 17.86 16.70
C GLU A 704 25.69 18.55 17.99
N ASN A 705 26.97 18.37 18.34
CA ASN A 705 27.53 19.03 19.51
C ASN A 705 28.60 20.10 19.25
N GLU A 706 29.13 20.20 18.04
CA GLU A 706 30.17 21.22 17.75
C GLU A 706 30.02 21.76 16.31
N GLU A 707 29.17 22.76 16.13
CA GLU A 707 29.48 23.91 15.28
C GLU A 707 28.59 25.06 15.68
N GLY A 708 29.26 25.96 16.43
CA GLY A 708 28.80 27.25 16.76
C GLY A 708 29.07 28.24 15.63
N ILE A 709 28.14 29.14 15.49
CA ILE A 709 28.32 30.58 15.26
C ILE A 709 29.15 30.95 14.02
N VAL A 710 28.45 31.22 12.94
CA VAL A 710 28.87 32.26 11.99
C VAL A 710 28.00 33.50 12.30
N ASP A 711 28.66 34.55 12.68
CA ASP A 711 28.18 35.90 12.93
C ASP A 711 27.63 36.53 11.65
N PRO A 712 26.45 37.10 11.62
CA PRO A 712 25.94 37.81 10.43
C PRO A 712 26.22 39.31 10.61
N GLU A 713 27.45 39.72 10.33
CA GLU A 713 27.77 41.09 9.94
C GLU A 713 29.03 41.05 9.09
N GLU A 714 28.84 41.13 7.77
CA GLU A 714 29.56 41.96 6.82
C GLU A 714 29.11 41.67 5.37
N GLY A 715 28.37 42.58 4.80
CA GLY A 715 28.72 43.26 3.59
C GLY A 715 28.01 42.82 2.30
N PHE A 716 27.08 43.68 1.87
CA PHE A 716 26.57 43.99 0.53
C PHE A 716 25.63 43.00 -0.15
#